data_fe6bfdf7e3c90cf80ae8bbe8425658c7
#
_entry.id   fe6bfdf7e3c90cf80ae8bbe8425658c7
#
_cell.length_a   1.000
_cell.length_b   1.000
_cell.length_c   1.000
_cell.angle_alpha   90.00
_cell.angle_beta   90.00
_cell.angle_gamma   90.00
#
_symmetry.space_group_name_H-M   'P 1'
#
loop_
_entity.id
_entity.type
_entity.pdbx_description
1 polymer ?
#
loop_
_entity_poly.entity_id
_entity_poly.type
_entity_poly.pdbx_seq_one_letter_code
_entity_poly.pdbx_strand_id
1 'polypeptide(L)'
;MEFSAKWITGPAAVDRDSEVAPYFFRKQVTLPENVEHAVIYATALGIYNIFLDHEKISDSYFAPGYTEYNNRLQYQEYDVSSLLKEKNRFVLTAELADGWYTGRLGLCNKENCYGKKRALLAELHLTLSDGSKQIIGTDASFEITTDGPRRHASFFDGEEYDARINIDNASFVNVTEYTGTVPPALVPMQGVPVRLHEQLKPKRIFQDRDGITLIDFGRNMAGIVKIGPFTAKEGQKVVIRHGELIQNDKLYTGNLRTAKQTLTYTCKEGVNEYLPEFCYMGFQYISVEGMEVSEENICAYEIYSDMESIGSFHCSDERINQLQRNIVTSLKANFVDIPTDCPQRDERCGWTGDIAAFAPTAAFNMDITTFMKKWLADLALVQKEVGVVPWICPSNNFINDRTSNFWAQNFDQCDALWGDAATLVPWAVYQSSGDISVLEQQYQSMKAWVETEKRLADIAENDSPRYIWKHGMQLGDWLAPGKDMNDWTDCAKWTSTAYYAHSAQIVSKTAAILGKTEDAATYDALFHTVCQAFRDTFVEPDGHITDGFQSIYALALRFDLLLPEQRPRALRDLLDDIRTRGNHLGTGFVGTAELLAALSDEGKVQEAYDLLFQDTCPSWLYPVQCGATSSWERWDSLLPDGTINQSDDGPQDMVSFNHYAYGAVGNWLYTRIGGLSLVEPGYKTFRLAPAIGEQLTFAEVSHKCPYGTITCRWEKDALAEHGYTLKFHVPEQTRAIVTCPDGIQREYTSGDYVLS
;
A
#
# COMPACT_ATOMS: atom_id res chain seq x y z
N MET A 1 -10.45 26.48 2.11
CA MET A 1 -9.67 27.75 1.98
C MET A 1 -9.72 28.18 0.53
N GLU A 2 -9.90 29.47 0.23
CA GLU A 2 -9.73 30.01 -1.11
C GLU A 2 -8.39 30.73 -1.16
N PHE A 3 -7.56 30.39 -2.13
CA PHE A 3 -6.28 31.05 -2.36
C PHE A 3 -6.49 32.38 -3.12
N SER A 4 -5.87 33.43 -2.66
CA SER A 4 -5.80 34.73 -3.32
C SER A 4 -4.60 34.82 -4.27
N ALA A 5 -3.59 34.00 -4.05
CA ALA A 5 -2.37 33.90 -4.83
C ALA A 5 -2.62 33.37 -6.25
N LYS A 6 -1.65 33.54 -7.11
CA LYS A 6 -1.67 33.05 -8.49
C LYS A 6 -0.85 31.79 -8.63
N TRP A 7 -1.33 30.87 -9.44
CA TRP A 7 -0.50 29.77 -9.92
C TRP A 7 0.63 30.29 -10.79
N ILE A 8 1.86 29.94 -10.47
CA ILE A 8 3.06 30.38 -11.21
C ILE A 8 3.79 29.19 -11.83
N THR A 9 4.39 29.41 -13.00
CA THR A 9 5.12 28.38 -13.75
C THR A 9 6.29 29.00 -14.52
N GLY A 10 7.09 28.16 -15.17
CA GLY A 10 8.14 28.58 -16.10
C GLY A 10 7.58 29.20 -17.39
N PRO A 11 8.34 30.05 -18.08
CA PRO A 11 7.97 30.60 -19.36
C PRO A 11 7.81 29.50 -20.42
N ALA A 12 7.08 29.80 -21.51
CA ALA A 12 6.71 28.84 -22.58
C ALA A 12 7.91 28.14 -23.25
N ALA A 13 9.09 28.74 -23.22
CA ALA A 13 10.34 28.14 -23.74
C ALA A 13 10.80 26.86 -23.00
N VAL A 14 10.16 26.52 -21.89
CA VAL A 14 10.39 25.30 -21.08
C VAL A 14 9.35 24.23 -21.41
N ASP A 15 8.64 24.34 -22.53
CA ASP A 15 7.74 23.28 -23.03
C ASP A 15 8.53 22.07 -23.51
N ARG A 16 8.02 20.91 -23.16
CA ARG A 16 8.76 19.67 -23.22
C ARG A 16 8.36 18.74 -24.33
N ASP A 17 9.40 18.34 -25.07
CA ASP A 17 9.49 17.01 -25.70
C ASP A 17 10.65 16.19 -25.08
N SER A 18 11.22 16.58 -23.93
CA SER A 18 12.37 15.93 -23.28
C SER A 18 12.47 16.22 -21.79
N GLU A 19 13.23 15.41 -21.07
CA GLU A 19 13.57 15.51 -19.64
C GLU A 19 14.00 16.92 -19.25
N VAL A 20 13.19 17.62 -18.46
CA VAL A 20 13.51 18.97 -17.97
C VAL A 20 13.86 18.91 -16.49
N ALA A 21 14.94 19.59 -16.12
CA ALA A 21 15.35 19.76 -14.72
C ALA A 21 14.21 20.33 -13.87
N PRO A 22 14.16 20.02 -12.55
CA PRO A 22 13.23 20.63 -11.63
C PRO A 22 13.27 22.15 -11.70
N TYR A 23 12.15 22.79 -11.40
CA TYR A 23 12.05 24.25 -11.27
C TYR A 23 12.54 24.70 -9.92
N PHE A 24 13.35 25.77 -9.90
CA PHE A 24 13.73 26.48 -8.69
C PHE A 24 13.09 27.87 -8.72
N PHE A 25 12.11 28.09 -7.83
CA PHE A 25 11.48 29.39 -7.64
C PHE A 25 12.17 30.13 -6.51
N ARG A 26 12.22 31.46 -6.60
CA ARG A 26 12.65 32.29 -5.48
C ARG A 26 11.91 33.61 -5.44
N LYS A 27 11.76 34.16 -4.23
CA LYS A 27 11.28 35.52 -3.97
C LYS A 27 11.93 36.05 -2.70
N GLN A 28 12.46 37.27 -2.75
CA GLN A 28 12.85 37.97 -1.54
C GLN A 28 11.60 38.56 -0.87
N VAL A 29 11.38 38.17 0.39
CA VAL A 29 10.24 38.62 1.20
C VAL A 29 10.74 39.57 2.28
N THR A 30 10.08 40.70 2.44
CA THR A 30 10.25 41.63 3.57
C THR A 30 9.04 41.46 4.49
N LEU A 31 9.30 41.18 5.76
CA LEU A 31 8.26 41.00 6.76
C LEU A 31 7.82 42.37 7.32
N PRO A 32 6.53 42.50 7.65
CA PRO A 32 6.08 43.59 8.48
C PRO A 32 6.66 43.50 9.89
N GLU A 33 6.64 44.62 10.64
CA GLU A 33 7.01 44.57 12.05
C GLU A 33 5.96 43.80 12.87
N ASN A 34 6.40 43.21 13.98
CA ASN A 34 5.53 42.56 14.97
C ASN A 34 4.72 41.35 14.44
N VAL A 35 5.32 40.52 13.61
CA VAL A 35 4.73 39.20 13.23
C VAL A 35 4.69 38.32 14.46
N GLU A 36 3.51 37.85 14.82
CA GLU A 36 3.26 36.95 15.95
C GLU A 36 3.08 35.52 15.51
N HIS A 37 2.42 35.32 14.35
CA HIS A 37 2.19 34.00 13.78
C HIS A 37 2.34 34.01 12.26
N ALA A 38 2.93 32.93 11.71
CA ALA A 38 3.21 32.78 10.29
C ALA A 38 2.97 31.37 9.80
N VAL A 39 2.09 31.20 8.80
CA VAL A 39 1.74 29.89 8.23
C VAL A 39 1.87 29.93 6.72
N ILE A 40 2.56 28.97 6.13
CA ILE A 40 2.59 28.77 4.67
C ILE A 40 1.56 27.70 4.29
N TYR A 41 0.66 28.06 3.38
CA TYR A 41 -0.20 27.13 2.65
C TYR A 41 0.35 26.94 1.26
N ALA A 42 0.59 25.69 0.84
CA ALA A 42 1.19 25.42 -0.46
C ALA A 42 0.68 24.15 -1.12
N THR A 43 0.66 24.18 -2.45
CA THR A 43 0.38 23.01 -3.30
C THR A 43 1.07 23.19 -4.66
N ALA A 44 1.12 22.11 -5.46
CA ALA A 44 1.74 22.17 -6.77
C ALA A 44 1.10 21.18 -7.76
N LEU A 45 1.24 21.46 -9.03
CA LEU A 45 1.11 20.51 -10.13
C LEU A 45 2.50 19.87 -10.35
N GLY A 46 2.78 18.81 -9.61
CA GLY A 46 4.08 18.17 -9.41
C GLY A 46 4.31 17.87 -7.94
N ILE A 47 5.56 17.62 -7.54
CA ILE A 47 5.97 17.45 -6.14
C ILE A 47 6.98 18.53 -5.76
N TYR A 48 6.90 19.05 -4.55
CA TYR A 48 7.66 20.25 -4.17
C TYR A 48 8.31 20.16 -2.79
N ASN A 49 9.38 20.94 -2.60
CA ASN A 49 9.93 21.33 -1.31
C ASN A 49 9.97 22.86 -1.21
N ILE A 50 9.77 23.40 -0.02
CA ILE A 50 9.88 24.84 0.28
C ILE A 50 11.01 25.06 1.28
N PHE A 51 11.74 26.17 1.10
CA PHE A 51 12.85 26.57 1.95
C PHE A 51 12.75 28.05 2.32
N LEU A 52 13.21 28.38 3.52
CA LEU A 52 13.41 29.75 3.99
C LEU A 52 14.91 29.95 4.27
N ASP A 53 15.59 30.81 3.51
CA ASP A 53 17.03 31.00 3.57
C ASP A 53 17.81 29.67 3.52
N HIS A 54 17.47 28.77 2.56
CA HIS A 54 18.03 27.43 2.36
C HIS A 54 17.64 26.38 3.42
N GLU A 55 16.89 26.75 4.47
CA GLU A 55 16.39 25.78 5.45
C GLU A 55 15.05 25.20 4.98
N LYS A 56 14.98 23.88 4.84
CA LYS A 56 13.76 23.15 4.44
C LYS A 56 12.71 23.25 5.56
N ILE A 57 11.48 23.66 5.22
CA ILE A 57 10.43 23.89 6.22
C ILE A 57 9.70 22.65 6.71
N SER A 58 9.92 21.49 6.08
CA SER A 58 9.26 20.24 6.41
C SER A 58 10.17 19.05 6.15
N ASP A 59 10.02 18.01 6.95
CA ASP A 59 10.67 16.71 6.79
C ASP A 59 9.86 15.73 5.91
N SER A 60 8.69 16.18 5.42
CA SER A 60 7.86 15.37 4.53
C SER A 60 8.43 15.31 3.12
N TYR A 61 8.13 14.19 2.44
CA TYR A 61 8.50 13.90 1.07
C TYR A 61 7.26 13.90 0.17
N PHE A 62 7.44 14.25 -1.10
CA PHE A 62 6.49 14.14 -2.20
C PHE A 62 5.19 14.94 -2.01
N ALA A 63 5.21 16.03 -1.21
CA ALA A 63 4.08 16.96 -1.16
C ALA A 63 3.75 17.48 -2.58
N PRO A 64 2.47 17.67 -2.93
CA PRO A 64 1.27 17.61 -2.14
C PRO A 64 0.66 16.21 -1.97
N GLY A 65 1.26 15.16 -2.51
CA GLY A 65 0.79 13.79 -2.50
C GLY A 65 -0.02 13.43 -3.75
N TYR A 66 -0.27 12.13 -3.92
CA TYR A 66 -1.01 11.58 -5.05
C TYR A 66 -2.51 11.41 -4.72
N THR A 67 -3.34 12.24 -5.32
CA THR A 67 -4.81 12.14 -5.31
C THR A 67 -5.32 11.97 -6.74
N GLU A 68 -6.61 11.73 -6.91
CA GLU A 68 -7.21 11.79 -8.25
C GLU A 68 -7.22 13.24 -8.75
N TYR A 69 -6.18 13.63 -9.47
CA TYR A 69 -5.96 15.01 -9.89
C TYR A 69 -7.02 15.54 -10.85
N ASN A 70 -7.83 14.69 -11.47
CA ASN A 70 -8.99 15.14 -12.23
C ASN A 70 -10.09 15.75 -11.36
N ASN A 71 -10.12 15.39 -10.07
CA ASN A 71 -11.17 15.78 -9.13
C ASN A 71 -10.66 16.69 -8.01
N ARG A 72 -9.49 16.40 -7.45
CA ARG A 72 -8.97 17.13 -6.28
C ARG A 72 -7.45 17.15 -6.20
N LEU A 73 -6.94 18.17 -5.53
CA LEU A 73 -5.53 18.35 -5.20
C LEU A 73 -5.42 18.77 -3.74
N GLN A 74 -4.52 18.17 -2.99
CA GLN A 74 -4.25 18.56 -1.60
C GLN A 74 -3.34 19.77 -1.53
N TYR A 75 -3.50 20.58 -0.47
CA TYR A 75 -2.52 21.57 -0.04
C TYR A 75 -2.04 21.25 1.37
N GLN A 76 -0.78 21.60 1.66
CA GLN A 76 -0.17 21.47 2.96
C GLN A 76 -0.22 22.80 3.72
N GLU A 77 -0.17 22.68 5.05
CA GLU A 77 -0.09 23.79 6.00
C GLU A 77 1.20 23.64 6.82
N TYR A 78 2.02 24.67 6.82
CA TYR A 78 3.30 24.68 7.52
C TYR A 78 3.37 25.88 8.48
N ASP A 79 3.42 25.64 9.78
CA ASP A 79 3.73 26.68 10.76
C ASP A 79 5.22 27.02 10.69
N VAL A 80 5.52 28.22 10.22
CA VAL A 80 6.89 28.74 10.07
C VAL A 80 7.18 29.87 11.05
N SER A 81 6.35 30.07 12.08
CA SER A 81 6.49 31.15 13.06
C SER A 81 7.85 31.16 13.73
N SER A 82 8.36 29.97 14.12
CA SER A 82 9.67 29.84 14.76
C SER A 82 10.83 30.17 13.82
N LEU A 83 10.74 29.81 12.53
CA LEU A 83 11.76 30.02 11.50
C LEU A 83 11.84 31.50 11.11
N LEU A 84 10.76 32.27 11.25
CA LEU A 84 10.68 33.69 10.91
C LEU A 84 10.87 34.59 12.11
N LYS A 85 10.97 34.07 13.32
CA LYS A 85 11.23 34.84 14.53
C LYS A 85 12.53 35.65 14.40
N GLU A 86 12.45 36.93 14.71
CA GLU A 86 13.59 37.86 14.65
C GLU A 86 14.11 38.19 13.23
N LYS A 87 13.46 37.65 12.18
CA LYS A 87 13.76 38.01 10.80
C LYS A 87 12.92 39.20 10.36
N ASN A 88 13.52 40.13 9.64
CA ASN A 88 12.80 41.22 8.96
C ASN A 88 12.72 41.00 7.45
N ARG A 89 13.51 40.06 6.92
CA ARG A 89 13.51 39.62 5.52
C ARG A 89 14.08 38.22 5.40
N PHE A 90 13.70 37.51 4.36
CA PHE A 90 14.23 36.18 4.01
C PHE A 90 14.04 35.91 2.52
N VAL A 91 14.69 34.88 2.02
CA VAL A 91 14.46 34.35 0.66
C VAL A 91 13.56 33.13 0.77
N LEU A 92 12.35 33.24 0.21
CA LEU A 92 11.48 32.08 -0.01
C LEU A 92 11.90 31.39 -1.29
N THR A 93 12.27 30.13 -1.22
CA THR A 93 12.56 29.29 -2.39
C THR A 93 11.68 28.05 -2.39
N ALA A 94 11.35 27.57 -3.60
CA ALA A 94 10.69 26.31 -3.79
C ALA A 94 11.37 25.53 -4.91
N GLU A 95 11.59 24.25 -4.68
CA GLU A 95 12.02 23.30 -5.71
C GLU A 95 10.80 22.47 -6.12
N LEU A 96 10.55 22.32 -7.43
CA LEU A 96 9.36 21.65 -7.97
C LEU A 96 9.78 20.64 -9.05
N ALA A 97 9.56 19.36 -8.78
CA ALA A 97 9.80 18.24 -9.68
C ALA A 97 8.50 17.66 -10.24
N ASP A 98 8.61 16.73 -11.15
CA ASP A 98 7.48 16.15 -11.90
C ASP A 98 6.49 15.38 -11.02
N GLY A 99 6.97 14.48 -10.16
CA GLY A 99 6.12 13.62 -9.35
C GLY A 99 5.12 12.82 -10.18
N TRP A 100 3.92 12.62 -9.63
CA TRP A 100 2.83 11.90 -10.31
C TRP A 100 2.08 12.74 -11.34
N TYR A 101 2.21 14.07 -11.32
CA TYR A 101 1.40 14.94 -12.21
C TYR A 101 1.96 15.02 -13.62
N THR A 102 3.25 15.32 -13.77
CA THR A 102 3.93 15.45 -15.08
C THR A 102 4.95 14.35 -15.35
N GLY A 103 5.35 13.57 -14.32
CA GLY A 103 6.33 12.50 -14.47
C GLY A 103 5.79 11.24 -15.14
N ARG A 104 6.68 10.27 -15.31
CA ARG A 104 6.29 8.92 -15.74
C ARG A 104 5.43 8.28 -14.67
N LEU A 105 4.31 7.71 -15.08
CA LEU A 105 3.29 7.26 -14.16
C LEU A 105 2.79 5.87 -14.53
N GLY A 106 2.94 4.93 -13.63
CA GLY A 106 2.32 3.63 -13.56
C GLY A 106 2.06 2.97 -14.90
N LEU A 107 0.87 2.46 -15.05
CA LEU A 107 0.43 1.77 -16.26
C LEU A 107 0.24 2.68 -17.48
N CYS A 108 0.36 4.00 -17.33
CA CYS A 108 0.40 4.92 -18.48
C CYS A 108 1.58 4.66 -19.42
N ASN A 109 2.70 4.20 -18.87
CA ASN A 109 3.97 4.04 -19.56
C ASN A 109 4.40 5.26 -20.37
N LYS A 110 4.02 6.46 -19.92
CA LYS A 110 4.35 7.76 -20.52
C LYS A 110 4.41 8.85 -19.47
N GLU A 111 5.01 9.96 -19.83
CA GLU A 111 5.00 11.20 -19.05
C GLU A 111 3.74 12.04 -19.33
N ASN A 112 3.52 13.03 -18.46
CA ASN A 112 2.50 14.05 -18.65
C ASN A 112 1.05 13.51 -18.66
N CYS A 113 0.78 12.44 -17.88
CA CYS A 113 -0.54 11.83 -17.86
C CYS A 113 -1.63 12.80 -17.42
N TYR A 114 -1.41 13.61 -16.39
CA TYR A 114 -2.38 14.61 -15.93
C TYR A 114 -2.16 16.02 -16.49
N GLY A 115 -0.96 16.35 -16.95
CA GLY A 115 -0.65 17.66 -17.52
C GLY A 115 0.81 17.79 -17.94
N LYS A 116 1.09 18.79 -18.80
CA LYS A 116 2.41 19.00 -19.39
C LYS A 116 3.28 20.00 -18.64
N LYS A 117 2.71 20.80 -17.74
CA LYS A 117 3.41 21.88 -17.05
C LYS A 117 3.28 21.76 -15.55
N ARG A 118 4.39 21.89 -14.90
CA ARG A 118 4.44 22.06 -13.44
C ARG A 118 4.04 23.48 -13.07
N ALA A 119 3.34 23.64 -11.95
CA ALA A 119 2.98 24.94 -11.43
C ALA A 119 2.96 24.92 -9.88
N LEU A 120 3.29 26.05 -9.26
CA LEU A 120 3.31 26.24 -7.82
C LEU A 120 2.24 27.22 -7.42
N LEU A 121 1.56 26.96 -6.29
CA LEU A 121 0.66 27.88 -5.62
C LEU A 121 1.02 27.89 -4.13
N ALA A 122 1.36 29.07 -3.59
CA ALA A 122 1.69 29.21 -2.17
C ALA A 122 1.28 30.58 -1.62
N GLU A 123 0.88 30.58 -0.34
CA GLU A 123 0.57 31.79 0.43
C GLU A 123 1.21 31.72 1.81
N LEU A 124 1.94 32.77 2.20
CA LEU A 124 2.37 32.99 3.55
C LEU A 124 1.34 33.93 4.24
N HIS A 125 0.64 33.39 5.21
CA HIS A 125 -0.31 34.11 6.05
C HIS A 125 0.39 34.60 7.33
N LEU A 126 0.40 35.89 7.53
CA LEU A 126 0.98 36.55 8.70
C LEU A 126 -0.13 37.10 9.60
N THR A 127 -0.03 36.84 10.89
CA THR A 127 -0.84 37.49 11.93
C THR A 127 0.07 38.41 12.73
N LEU A 128 -0.27 39.68 12.81
CA LEU A 128 0.50 40.70 13.54
C LEU A 128 0.01 40.82 14.98
N SER A 129 0.79 41.42 15.86
CA SER A 129 0.48 41.61 17.28
C SER A 129 -0.76 42.45 17.57
N ASP A 130 -1.21 43.28 16.61
CA ASP A 130 -2.46 44.01 16.69
C ASP A 130 -3.69 43.22 16.19
N GLY A 131 -3.48 41.95 15.81
CA GLY A 131 -4.50 41.06 15.27
C GLY A 131 -4.77 41.26 13.78
N SER A 132 -4.12 42.18 13.10
CA SER A 132 -4.25 42.35 11.65
C SER A 132 -3.57 41.20 10.90
N LYS A 133 -4.04 40.93 9.68
CA LYS A 133 -3.55 39.84 8.85
C LYS A 133 -3.01 40.37 7.53
N GLN A 134 -1.91 39.78 7.08
CA GLN A 134 -1.32 40.03 5.77
C GLN A 134 -1.07 38.70 5.05
N ILE A 135 -1.29 38.68 3.73
CA ILE A 135 -1.00 37.51 2.88
C ILE A 135 0.07 37.94 1.88
N ILE A 136 1.10 37.10 1.74
CA ILE A 136 2.13 37.21 0.72
C ILE A 136 2.05 35.93 -0.13
N GLY A 137 1.53 36.03 -1.35
CA GLY A 137 1.30 34.90 -2.22
C GLY A 137 2.27 34.80 -3.39
N THR A 138 2.18 33.70 -4.11
CA THR A 138 2.82 33.52 -5.41
C THR A 138 2.20 34.47 -6.42
N ASP A 139 3.04 35.20 -7.16
CA ASP A 139 2.69 36.22 -8.14
C ASP A 139 3.84 36.41 -9.17
N ALA A 140 3.68 37.38 -10.07
CA ALA A 140 4.66 37.69 -11.12
C ALA A 140 5.99 38.27 -10.59
N SER A 141 6.12 38.54 -9.29
CA SER A 141 7.37 39.00 -8.68
C SER A 141 8.33 37.88 -8.29
N PHE A 142 7.88 36.61 -8.41
CA PHE A 142 8.78 35.46 -8.30
C PHE A 142 9.68 35.34 -9.51
N GLU A 143 10.83 34.76 -9.29
CA GLU A 143 11.78 34.39 -10.33
C GLU A 143 11.92 32.87 -10.38
N ILE A 144 12.33 32.32 -11.53
CA ILE A 144 12.50 30.89 -11.75
C ILE A 144 13.77 30.60 -12.53
N THR A 145 14.37 29.45 -12.26
CA THR A 145 15.43 28.85 -13.10
C THR A 145 15.26 27.34 -13.19
N THR A 146 15.82 26.73 -14.25
CA THR A 146 16.03 25.29 -14.42
C THR A 146 17.52 24.92 -14.37
N ASP A 147 18.40 25.90 -14.13
CA ASP A 147 19.83 25.72 -14.06
C ASP A 147 20.33 25.41 -12.65
N GLY A 148 19.48 24.73 -11.85
CA GLY A 148 19.82 24.25 -10.52
C GLY A 148 20.68 22.98 -10.53
N PRO A 149 21.18 22.57 -9.36
CA PRO A 149 22.05 21.40 -9.23
C PRO A 149 21.34 20.08 -9.54
N ARG A 150 20.03 19.94 -9.31
CA ARG A 150 19.23 18.78 -9.66
C ARG A 150 18.86 18.85 -11.13
N ARG A 151 19.46 17.97 -11.94
CA ARG A 151 19.33 17.98 -13.41
C ARG A 151 18.19 17.11 -13.91
N HIS A 152 17.83 16.07 -13.12
CA HIS A 152 16.73 15.16 -13.40
C HIS A 152 16.15 14.64 -12.09
N ALA A 153 14.83 14.35 -12.06
CA ALA A 153 14.15 13.69 -10.97
C ALA A 153 12.92 12.92 -11.48
N SER A 154 12.88 11.63 -11.23
CA SER A 154 11.80 10.73 -11.65
C SER A 154 11.62 9.61 -10.63
N PHE A 155 10.38 9.24 -10.31
CA PHE A 155 10.12 8.10 -9.44
C PHE A 155 10.69 6.78 -9.99
N PHE A 156 10.67 6.59 -11.31
CA PHE A 156 11.15 5.35 -11.91
C PHE A 156 12.62 5.37 -12.27
N ASP A 157 13.10 6.52 -12.77
CA ASP A 157 14.46 6.61 -13.29
C ASP A 157 15.47 7.02 -12.22
N GLY A 158 15.05 7.79 -11.21
CA GLY A 158 15.91 8.27 -10.14
C GLY A 158 16.26 9.75 -10.28
N GLU A 159 17.43 10.14 -9.77
CA GLU A 159 17.89 11.53 -9.78
C GLU A 159 19.28 11.69 -10.39
N GLU A 160 19.46 12.83 -11.08
CA GLU A 160 20.77 13.33 -11.47
C GLU A 160 21.05 14.66 -10.75
N TYR A 161 22.19 14.73 -10.04
CA TYR A 161 22.58 15.90 -9.27
C TYR A 161 24.03 16.32 -9.60
N ASP A 162 24.23 17.59 -9.89
CA ASP A 162 25.55 18.17 -10.16
C ASP A 162 25.95 19.14 -9.05
N ALA A 163 26.78 18.67 -8.11
CA ALA A 163 27.21 19.44 -6.94
C ALA A 163 28.15 20.63 -7.28
N ARG A 164 28.61 20.74 -8.52
CA ARG A 164 29.40 21.88 -8.99
C ARG A 164 28.54 23.13 -9.19
N ILE A 165 27.22 22.94 -9.39
CA ILE A 165 26.29 24.02 -9.63
C ILE A 165 25.86 24.62 -8.28
N ASN A 166 26.16 25.92 -8.10
CA ASN A 166 25.62 26.70 -7.01
C ASN A 166 24.38 27.47 -7.50
N ILE A 167 23.22 27.15 -6.96
CA ILE A 167 21.93 27.77 -7.32
C ILE A 167 21.93 29.29 -7.16
N ASP A 168 22.68 29.83 -6.21
CA ASP A 168 22.76 31.27 -5.97
C ASP A 168 23.40 32.04 -7.15
N ASN A 169 24.21 31.36 -7.94
CA ASN A 169 24.87 31.90 -9.13
C ASN A 169 24.09 31.63 -10.44
N ALA A 170 22.97 30.91 -10.37
CA ALA A 170 22.15 30.62 -11.53
C ALA A 170 21.45 31.87 -12.08
N SER A 171 21.21 31.86 -13.38
CA SER A 171 20.42 32.93 -14.03
C SER A 171 18.94 32.68 -13.81
N PHE A 172 18.25 33.58 -13.17
CA PHE A 172 16.81 33.54 -12.96
C PHE A 172 16.10 34.46 -13.93
N VAL A 173 14.90 34.04 -14.33
CA VAL A 173 13.96 34.85 -15.15
C VAL A 173 12.63 35.00 -14.40
N ASN A 174 11.81 35.97 -14.79
CA ASN A 174 10.49 36.13 -14.18
C ASN A 174 9.62 34.89 -14.48
N VAL A 175 8.80 34.50 -13.51
CA VAL A 175 7.76 33.50 -13.73
C VAL A 175 6.66 34.01 -14.67
N THR A 176 5.85 33.08 -15.16
CA THR A 176 4.58 33.37 -15.82
C THR A 176 3.41 32.86 -14.98
N GLU A 177 2.27 33.55 -15.06
CA GLU A 177 1.03 33.03 -14.46
C GLU A 177 0.60 31.78 -15.25
N TYR A 178 0.31 30.69 -14.53
CA TYR A 178 -0.23 29.47 -15.11
C TYR A 178 -1.73 29.65 -15.34
N THR A 179 -2.16 29.55 -16.58
CA THR A 179 -3.57 29.70 -16.99
C THR A 179 -4.18 28.42 -17.53
N GLY A 180 -3.49 27.27 -17.33
CA GLY A 180 -3.98 25.97 -17.74
C GLY A 180 -5.02 25.40 -16.76
N THR A 181 -5.45 24.19 -17.03
CA THR A 181 -6.40 23.46 -16.17
C THR A 181 -5.73 23.10 -14.83
N VAL A 182 -6.44 23.33 -13.74
CA VAL A 182 -6.07 22.91 -12.39
C VAL A 182 -7.16 21.98 -11.85
N PRO A 183 -6.85 21.07 -10.90
CA PRO A 183 -7.88 20.26 -10.25
C PRO A 183 -9.00 21.13 -9.67
N PRO A 184 -10.28 20.73 -9.83
CA PRO A 184 -11.41 21.59 -9.47
C PRO A 184 -11.56 21.84 -7.97
N ALA A 185 -11.01 20.97 -7.11
CA ALA A 185 -11.07 21.11 -5.66
C ALA A 185 -9.67 21.16 -5.04
N LEU A 186 -9.36 22.23 -4.32
CA LEU A 186 -8.21 22.29 -3.42
C LEU A 186 -8.68 21.95 -2.01
N VAL A 187 -8.13 20.87 -1.44
CA VAL A 187 -8.50 20.33 -0.14
C VAL A 187 -7.29 20.33 0.81
N PRO A 188 -7.47 20.51 2.11
CA PRO A 188 -6.37 20.34 3.05
C PRO A 188 -5.86 18.90 2.99
N MET A 189 -4.59 18.69 3.32
CA MET A 189 -4.01 17.35 3.43
C MET A 189 -4.88 16.45 4.32
N GLN A 190 -5.24 15.28 3.81
CA GLN A 190 -6.13 14.33 4.48
C GLN A 190 -5.43 13.03 4.87
N GLY A 191 -4.31 12.70 4.23
CA GLY A 191 -3.50 11.52 4.52
C GLY A 191 -2.46 11.78 5.61
N VAL A 192 -1.54 10.84 5.73
CA VAL A 192 -0.33 10.97 6.56
C VAL A 192 0.87 11.31 5.67
N PRO A 193 1.84 12.13 6.13
CA PRO A 193 2.97 12.50 5.32
C PRO A 193 3.88 11.29 5.04
N VAL A 194 4.51 11.27 3.88
CA VAL A 194 5.62 10.36 3.60
C VAL A 194 6.87 10.90 4.27
N ARG A 195 7.60 10.06 5.00
CA ARG A 195 8.82 10.42 5.73
C ARG A 195 9.90 9.37 5.59
N LEU A 196 11.15 9.78 5.90
CA LEU A 196 12.24 8.85 6.17
C LEU A 196 12.08 8.25 7.56
N HIS A 197 12.35 6.96 7.66
CA HIS A 197 12.25 6.21 8.91
C HIS A 197 13.59 5.60 9.30
N GLU A 198 13.69 4.27 9.39
CA GLU A 198 14.88 3.58 9.85
C GLU A 198 16.06 3.81 8.91
N GLN A 199 17.21 4.17 9.50
CA GLN A 199 18.49 4.22 8.79
C GLN A 199 19.15 2.83 8.81
N LEU A 200 19.43 2.28 7.64
CA LEU A 200 20.11 1.01 7.48
C LEU A 200 21.55 1.23 7.03
N LYS A 201 22.47 0.64 7.76
CA LYS A 201 23.89 0.53 7.34
C LYS A 201 24.06 -0.68 6.43
N PRO A 202 25.12 -0.70 5.59
CA PRO A 202 25.51 -1.88 4.85
C PRO A 202 25.62 -3.10 5.77
N LYS A 203 24.89 -4.17 5.49
CA LYS A 203 25.06 -5.48 6.14
C LYS A 203 26.26 -6.21 5.57
N ARG A 204 26.51 -6.02 4.28
CA ARG A 204 27.64 -6.59 3.56
C ARG A 204 28.05 -5.69 2.39
N ILE A 205 29.35 -5.49 2.23
CA ILE A 205 29.99 -4.82 1.07
C ILE A 205 30.86 -5.86 0.39
N PHE A 206 30.69 -6.06 -0.91
CA PHE A 206 31.43 -7.05 -1.69
C PHE A 206 31.57 -6.59 -3.14
N GLN A 207 32.30 -7.34 -3.96
CA GLN A 207 32.43 -7.04 -5.40
C GLN A 207 31.70 -8.09 -6.22
N ASP A 208 31.12 -7.65 -7.32
CA ASP A 208 30.57 -8.55 -8.33
C ASP A 208 31.74 -9.18 -9.16
N ARG A 209 31.39 -10.06 -10.12
CA ARG A 209 32.33 -10.74 -10.99
C ARG A 209 33.14 -9.80 -11.92
N ASP A 210 32.66 -8.57 -12.13
CA ASP A 210 33.32 -7.56 -12.97
C ASP A 210 34.08 -6.53 -12.12
N GLY A 211 34.11 -6.68 -10.79
CA GLY A 211 34.81 -5.81 -9.84
C GLY A 211 33.97 -4.57 -9.43
N ILE A 212 32.69 -4.51 -9.72
CA ILE A 212 31.81 -3.43 -9.27
C ILE A 212 31.44 -3.68 -7.81
N THR A 213 31.48 -2.63 -6.98
CA THR A 213 31.08 -2.73 -5.57
C THR A 213 29.58 -2.91 -5.44
N LEU A 214 29.18 -3.98 -4.75
CA LEU A 214 27.81 -4.27 -4.37
C LEU A 214 27.63 -4.10 -2.87
N ILE A 215 26.44 -3.63 -2.47
CA ILE A 215 26.02 -3.49 -1.08
C ILE A 215 24.71 -4.22 -0.87
N ASP A 216 24.66 -5.02 0.20
CA ASP A 216 23.43 -5.64 0.73
C ASP A 216 23.02 -4.88 2.00
N PHE A 217 21.83 -4.31 2.02
CA PHE A 217 21.25 -3.67 3.21
C PHE A 217 20.49 -4.67 4.09
N GLY A 218 20.35 -5.93 3.65
CA GLY A 218 19.73 -7.00 4.42
C GLY A 218 18.20 -6.96 4.49
N ARG A 219 17.56 -6.03 3.78
CA ARG A 219 16.10 -5.88 3.71
C ARG A 219 15.70 -5.31 2.35
N ASN A 220 14.71 -5.92 1.71
CA ASN A 220 14.09 -5.40 0.48
C ASN A 220 13.03 -4.36 0.86
N MET A 221 13.27 -3.09 0.58
CA MET A 221 12.49 -1.96 1.08
C MET A 221 12.17 -0.95 -0.02
N ALA A 222 11.20 -0.08 0.22
CA ALA A 222 11.18 1.23 -0.42
C ALA A 222 12.13 2.15 0.34
N GLY A 223 13.06 2.78 -0.36
CA GLY A 223 14.11 3.54 0.32
C GLY A 223 14.82 4.55 -0.56
N ILE A 224 15.68 5.32 0.10
CA ILE A 224 16.56 6.31 -0.48
C ILE A 224 17.99 6.08 0.04
N VAL A 225 18.94 6.06 -0.87
CA VAL A 225 20.37 5.91 -0.51
C VAL A 225 20.99 7.28 -0.30
N LYS A 226 21.60 7.47 0.88
CA LYS A 226 22.45 8.62 1.22
C LYS A 226 23.91 8.26 0.96
N ILE A 227 24.64 9.15 0.27
CA ILE A 227 26.09 9.07 0.11
C ILE A 227 26.78 10.22 0.85
N GLY A 228 27.96 9.95 1.37
CA GLY A 228 28.82 10.91 2.04
C GLY A 228 28.74 10.91 3.58
N PRO A 229 29.69 11.65 4.22
CA PRO A 229 30.72 12.46 3.57
C PRO A 229 31.85 11.62 2.93
N PHE A 230 32.31 12.04 1.75
CA PHE A 230 33.49 11.49 1.09
C PHE A 230 34.21 12.60 0.30
N THR A 231 35.51 12.43 0.06
CA THR A 231 36.32 13.39 -0.71
C THR A 231 36.39 12.95 -2.17
N ALA A 232 36.15 13.87 -3.10
CA ALA A 232 36.23 13.61 -4.54
C ALA A 232 36.85 14.77 -5.29
N LYS A 233 37.25 14.50 -6.55
CA LYS A 233 37.68 15.51 -7.51
C LYS A 233 36.47 16.11 -8.22
N GLU A 234 36.61 17.37 -8.65
CA GLU A 234 35.59 18.03 -9.47
C GLU A 234 35.27 17.22 -10.73
N GLY A 235 34.00 17.01 -10.99
CA GLY A 235 33.52 16.27 -12.16
C GLY A 235 33.57 14.75 -12.05
N GLN A 236 34.07 14.19 -10.95
CA GLN A 236 33.98 12.75 -10.67
C GLN A 236 32.52 12.36 -10.58
N LYS A 237 32.14 11.28 -11.24
CA LYS A 237 30.73 10.79 -11.22
C LYS A 237 30.60 9.58 -10.31
N VAL A 238 29.63 9.62 -9.43
CA VAL A 238 29.15 8.47 -8.65
C VAL A 238 27.86 8.00 -9.26
N VAL A 239 27.77 6.70 -9.56
CA VAL A 239 26.56 6.07 -10.11
C VAL A 239 26.12 4.94 -9.21
N ILE A 240 24.87 4.99 -8.76
CA ILE A 240 24.26 3.96 -7.91
C ILE A 240 23.04 3.40 -8.62
N ARG A 241 23.02 2.08 -8.83
CA ARG A 241 21.87 1.36 -9.35
C ARG A 241 21.27 0.49 -8.26
N HIS A 242 19.96 0.43 -8.22
CA HIS A 242 19.20 -0.28 -7.19
C HIS A 242 18.53 -1.53 -7.78
N GLY A 243 18.44 -2.60 -6.98
CA GLY A 243 17.78 -3.84 -7.36
C GLY A 243 17.39 -4.69 -6.16
N GLU A 244 16.46 -5.61 -6.38
CA GLU A 244 15.90 -6.44 -5.30
C GLU A 244 16.77 -7.67 -5.00
N LEU A 245 17.57 -8.14 -5.94
CA LEU A 245 18.35 -9.38 -5.80
C LEU A 245 19.63 -9.38 -6.62
N ILE A 246 20.48 -10.34 -6.29
CA ILE A 246 21.71 -10.67 -7.03
C ILE A 246 21.47 -11.96 -7.78
N GLN A 247 21.80 -11.98 -9.08
CA GLN A 247 21.77 -13.18 -9.89
C GLN A 247 23.06 -13.30 -10.71
N ASN A 248 23.65 -14.50 -10.76
CA ASN A 248 24.91 -14.75 -11.43
C ASN A 248 26.03 -13.78 -11.00
N ASP A 249 26.13 -13.51 -9.68
CA ASP A 249 27.06 -12.57 -9.06
C ASP A 249 26.95 -11.13 -9.55
N LYS A 250 25.80 -10.70 -10.06
CA LYS A 250 25.52 -9.32 -10.49
C LYS A 250 24.20 -8.82 -9.92
N LEU A 251 24.10 -7.50 -9.78
CA LEU A 251 22.83 -6.85 -9.50
C LEU A 251 21.84 -7.17 -10.64
N TYR A 252 20.70 -7.77 -10.31
CA TYR A 252 19.66 -8.05 -11.28
C TYR A 252 18.69 -6.88 -11.38
N THR A 253 18.42 -6.45 -12.61
CA THR A 253 17.53 -5.31 -12.92
C THR A 253 16.48 -5.66 -13.98
N GLY A 254 16.40 -6.91 -14.42
CA GLY A 254 15.46 -7.32 -15.47
C GLY A 254 13.98 -7.17 -15.07
N ASN A 255 13.67 -7.36 -13.79
CA ASN A 255 12.31 -7.19 -13.26
C ASN A 255 11.91 -5.71 -13.01
N LEU A 256 12.79 -4.76 -13.25
CA LEU A 256 12.48 -3.34 -13.18
C LEU A 256 11.71 -2.85 -14.41
N ARG A 257 11.63 -3.67 -15.45
CA ARG A 257 11.04 -3.33 -16.76
C ARG A 257 11.73 -2.10 -17.37
N THR A 258 11.06 -0.97 -17.49
CA THR A 258 11.62 0.27 -18.05
C THR A 258 12.16 1.23 -16.99
N ALA A 259 11.96 0.95 -15.69
CA ALA A 259 12.48 1.78 -14.60
C ALA A 259 14.00 1.61 -14.49
N LYS A 260 14.75 2.72 -14.38
CA LYS A 260 16.21 2.71 -14.30
C LYS A 260 16.73 2.62 -12.87
N GLN A 261 15.98 3.13 -11.89
CA GLN A 261 16.34 3.17 -10.48
C GLN A 261 17.80 3.59 -10.22
N THR A 262 18.24 4.68 -10.87
CA THR A 262 19.64 5.09 -10.89
C THR A 262 19.81 6.48 -10.28
N LEU A 263 20.73 6.59 -9.34
CA LEU A 263 21.23 7.87 -8.84
C LEU A 263 22.54 8.18 -9.54
N THR A 264 22.64 9.36 -10.16
CA THR A 264 23.89 9.89 -10.73
C THR A 264 24.27 11.18 -10.02
N TYR A 265 25.45 11.20 -9.39
CA TYR A 265 25.95 12.35 -8.67
C TYR A 265 27.29 12.81 -9.25
N THR A 266 27.32 14.07 -9.73
CA THR A 266 28.56 14.70 -10.21
C THR A 266 29.19 15.51 -9.07
N CYS A 267 30.38 15.13 -8.64
CA CYS A 267 31.08 15.69 -7.50
C CYS A 267 31.62 17.10 -7.75
N LYS A 268 31.60 17.93 -6.72
CA LYS A 268 32.44 19.11 -6.61
C LYS A 268 33.81 18.76 -6.05
N GLU A 269 34.80 19.66 -6.14
CA GLU A 269 36.09 19.48 -5.48
C GLU A 269 35.95 19.44 -3.96
N GLY A 270 36.57 18.46 -3.31
CA GLY A 270 36.60 18.29 -1.86
C GLY A 270 35.48 17.40 -1.31
N VAL A 271 34.86 17.79 -0.19
CA VAL A 271 33.87 16.97 0.52
C VAL A 271 32.51 17.02 -0.18
N ASN A 272 31.94 15.84 -0.41
CA ASN A 272 30.66 15.59 -1.04
C ASN A 272 29.74 14.79 -0.12
N GLU A 273 28.46 15.13 -0.15
CA GLU A 273 27.37 14.45 0.55
C GLU A 273 26.08 14.69 -0.22
N TYR A 274 25.20 13.69 -0.32
CA TYR A 274 23.92 13.82 -1.01
C TYR A 274 22.86 12.84 -0.52
N LEU A 275 21.64 13.32 -0.42
CA LEU A 275 20.44 12.56 -0.16
C LEU A 275 19.39 12.96 -1.20
N PRO A 276 18.88 12.04 -2.04
CA PRO A 276 17.78 12.30 -2.99
C PRO A 276 16.51 12.78 -2.29
N GLU A 277 15.70 13.62 -2.95
CA GLU A 277 14.51 14.21 -2.37
C GLU A 277 13.23 14.04 -3.19
N PHE A 278 13.32 13.69 -4.48
CA PHE A 278 12.18 13.61 -5.38
C PHE A 278 12.00 12.24 -6.04
N CYS A 279 12.64 11.23 -5.49
CA CYS A 279 12.47 9.83 -5.91
C CYS A 279 12.57 8.88 -4.72
N TYR A 280 12.09 7.66 -4.91
CA TYR A 280 12.36 6.52 -4.04
C TYR A 280 12.52 5.25 -4.88
N MET A 281 13.24 4.27 -4.35
CA MET A 281 13.58 3.04 -5.04
C MET A 281 13.11 1.82 -4.23
N GLY A 282 12.76 0.73 -4.93
CA GLY A 282 12.56 -0.58 -4.31
C GLY A 282 13.84 -1.41 -4.43
N PHE A 283 14.46 -1.78 -3.31
CA PHE A 283 15.73 -2.50 -3.35
C PHE A 283 16.11 -3.16 -2.03
N GLN A 284 16.91 -4.20 -2.13
CA GLN A 284 17.77 -4.73 -1.04
C GLN A 284 19.24 -4.47 -1.34
N TYR A 285 19.60 -4.49 -2.63
CA TYR A 285 20.98 -4.38 -3.10
C TYR A 285 21.16 -3.14 -3.94
N ILE A 286 22.38 -2.60 -3.89
CA ILE A 286 22.81 -1.55 -4.83
C ILE A 286 24.17 -1.90 -5.41
N SER A 287 24.43 -1.41 -6.63
CA SER A 287 25.79 -1.32 -7.18
C SER A 287 26.28 0.12 -7.10
N VAL A 288 27.55 0.30 -6.78
CA VAL A 288 28.20 1.61 -6.63
C VAL A 288 29.44 1.69 -7.50
N GLU A 289 29.47 2.70 -8.35
CA GLU A 289 30.61 3.05 -9.19
C GLU A 289 31.07 4.48 -8.88
N GLY A 290 32.36 4.74 -9.00
CA GLY A 290 32.94 6.09 -8.95
C GLY A 290 33.22 6.63 -7.55
N MET A 291 33.11 5.85 -6.48
CA MET A 291 33.58 6.19 -5.13
C MET A 291 34.04 4.94 -4.38
N GLU A 292 34.95 5.13 -3.42
CA GLU A 292 35.24 4.09 -2.44
C GLU A 292 34.13 4.04 -1.39
N VAL A 293 33.64 2.83 -1.10
CA VAL A 293 32.50 2.59 -0.21
C VAL A 293 32.98 2.07 1.13
N SER A 294 32.41 2.63 2.21
CA SER A 294 32.55 2.13 3.59
C SER A 294 31.19 2.26 4.33
N GLU A 295 31.07 1.60 5.46
CA GLU A 295 29.88 1.72 6.34
C GLU A 295 29.66 3.15 6.88
N GLU A 296 30.63 4.03 6.74
CA GLU A 296 30.62 5.40 7.25
C GLU A 296 30.12 6.42 6.20
N ASN A 297 30.28 6.09 4.91
CA ASN A 297 30.00 7.04 3.82
C ASN A 297 28.81 6.63 2.92
N ILE A 298 28.07 5.59 3.30
CA ILE A 298 26.84 5.20 2.62
C ILE A 298 25.84 4.57 3.60
N CYS A 299 24.57 4.92 3.48
CA CYS A 299 23.49 4.27 4.20
C CYS A 299 22.20 4.38 3.37
N ALA A 300 21.19 3.61 3.73
CA ALA A 300 19.86 3.72 3.16
C ALA A 300 18.87 4.15 4.26
N TYR A 301 17.81 4.85 3.87
CA TYR A 301 16.66 5.13 4.72
C TYR A 301 15.43 4.46 4.14
N GLU A 302 14.64 3.79 4.98
CA GLU A 302 13.29 3.40 4.61
C GLU A 302 12.43 4.64 4.40
N ILE A 303 11.54 4.60 3.40
CA ILE A 303 10.60 5.69 3.12
C ILE A 303 9.19 5.13 2.96
N TYR A 304 8.24 5.63 3.77
CA TYR A 304 6.83 5.27 3.70
C TYR A 304 5.96 6.32 4.40
N SER A 305 4.64 6.22 4.24
CA SER A 305 3.67 7.06 4.93
C SER A 305 3.74 6.84 6.44
N ASP A 306 3.85 7.93 7.22
CA ASP A 306 4.16 7.95 8.65
C ASP A 306 2.98 7.45 9.52
N MET A 307 2.66 6.15 9.37
CA MET A 307 1.64 5.45 10.14
C MET A 307 2.24 4.84 11.40
N GLU A 308 1.51 4.87 12.50
CA GLU A 308 1.93 4.24 13.75
C GLU A 308 1.91 2.71 13.62
N SER A 309 2.98 2.04 14.06
CA SER A 309 2.97 0.58 14.24
C SER A 309 2.18 0.23 15.49
N ILE A 310 1.09 -0.52 15.34
CA ILE A 310 0.14 -0.82 16.41
C ILE A 310 0.06 -2.30 16.77
N GLY A 311 0.69 -3.18 16.01
CA GLY A 311 0.65 -4.61 16.24
C GLY A 311 2.02 -5.28 16.23
N SER A 312 2.12 -6.38 16.97
CA SER A 312 3.27 -7.29 16.92
C SER A 312 2.82 -8.74 17.04
N PHE A 313 3.51 -9.62 16.35
CA PHE A 313 3.36 -11.07 16.44
C PHE A 313 4.74 -11.71 16.58
N HIS A 314 4.84 -12.69 17.49
CA HIS A 314 6.05 -13.48 17.68
C HIS A 314 5.68 -14.91 18.11
N CYS A 315 6.40 -15.91 17.62
CA CYS A 315 6.17 -17.31 18.00
C CYS A 315 7.49 -18.10 18.10
N SER A 316 7.38 -19.37 18.46
CA SER A 316 8.53 -20.25 18.67
C SER A 316 9.26 -20.69 17.39
N ASP A 317 8.72 -20.47 16.21
CA ASP A 317 9.37 -20.80 14.92
C ASP A 317 9.87 -19.55 14.22
N GLU A 318 11.18 -19.48 13.99
CA GLU A 318 11.83 -18.31 13.40
C GLU A 318 11.45 -18.09 11.93
N ARG A 319 11.04 -19.14 11.19
CA ARG A 319 10.57 -19.01 9.81
C ARG A 319 9.23 -18.25 9.75
N ILE A 320 8.34 -18.51 10.72
CA ILE A 320 7.06 -17.79 10.84
C ILE A 320 7.32 -16.34 11.30
N ASN A 321 8.26 -16.12 12.21
CA ASN A 321 8.68 -14.76 12.58
C ASN A 321 9.26 -14.00 11.38
N GLN A 322 10.04 -14.67 10.53
CA GLN A 322 10.54 -14.08 9.29
C GLN A 322 9.42 -13.77 8.30
N LEU A 323 8.45 -14.67 8.14
CA LEU A 323 7.25 -14.42 7.33
C LEU A 323 6.51 -13.16 7.81
N GLN A 324 6.31 -13.00 9.12
CA GLN A 324 5.68 -11.80 9.69
C GLN A 324 6.52 -10.54 9.42
N ARG A 325 7.85 -10.61 9.54
CA ARG A 325 8.72 -9.48 9.17
C ARG A 325 8.60 -9.13 7.69
N ASN A 326 8.54 -10.14 6.80
CA ASN A 326 8.37 -9.94 5.36
C ASN A 326 7.05 -9.23 5.05
N ILE A 327 5.95 -9.64 5.72
CA ILE A 327 4.63 -9.00 5.60
C ILE A 327 4.70 -7.52 5.99
N VAL A 328 5.31 -7.20 7.14
CA VAL A 328 5.45 -5.81 7.61
C VAL A 328 6.38 -5.00 6.70
N THR A 329 7.44 -5.61 6.19
CA THR A 329 8.35 -4.95 5.24
C THR A 329 7.62 -4.59 3.95
N SER A 330 6.83 -5.51 3.38
CA SER A 330 6.06 -5.24 2.15
C SER A 330 4.93 -4.24 2.39
N LEU A 331 4.29 -4.27 3.56
CA LEU A 331 3.33 -3.23 3.96
C LEU A 331 3.96 -1.84 3.91
N LYS A 332 5.10 -1.64 4.59
CA LYS A 332 5.82 -0.36 4.63
C LYS A 332 6.29 0.07 3.25
N ALA A 333 6.91 -0.85 2.50
CA ALA A 333 7.48 -0.55 1.19
C ALA A 333 6.45 -0.13 0.14
N ASN A 334 5.21 -0.56 0.31
CA ASN A 334 4.12 -0.30 -0.63
C ASN A 334 3.10 0.74 -0.16
N PHE A 335 3.20 1.24 1.08
CA PHE A 335 2.31 2.29 1.56
C PHE A 335 3.04 3.65 1.52
N VAL A 336 3.30 4.13 0.31
CA VAL A 336 3.95 5.41 0.01
C VAL A 336 2.92 6.34 -0.63
N ASP A 337 2.23 7.10 0.20
CA ASP A 337 1.11 8.01 -0.10
C ASP A 337 -0.18 7.34 -0.59
N ILE A 338 -0.08 6.23 -1.32
CA ILE A 338 -1.16 5.32 -1.71
C ILE A 338 -0.72 3.87 -1.49
N PRO A 339 -1.64 2.88 -1.42
CA PRO A 339 -1.27 1.47 -1.30
C PRO A 339 -0.85 0.91 -2.66
N THR A 340 0.43 1.06 -3.02
CA THR A 340 0.98 0.55 -4.29
C THR A 340 1.17 -0.96 -4.24
N ASP A 341 1.16 -1.62 -5.40
CA ASP A 341 1.43 -3.05 -5.56
C ASP A 341 2.90 -3.41 -5.36
N CYS A 342 3.79 -2.56 -5.82
CA CYS A 342 5.23 -2.78 -5.83
C CYS A 342 6.01 -1.45 -5.69
N PRO A 343 7.26 -1.45 -5.15
CA PRO A 343 8.04 -0.22 -5.00
C PRO A 343 9.12 0.00 -6.06
N GLN A 344 9.45 -1.01 -6.91
CA GLN A 344 10.69 -1.02 -7.68
C GLN A 344 10.54 -0.76 -9.17
N ARG A 345 9.50 -1.29 -9.83
CA ARG A 345 9.33 -1.26 -11.29
C ARG A 345 8.48 -0.07 -11.76
N ASP A 346 8.30 0.04 -13.06
CA ASP A 346 7.47 1.06 -13.70
C ASP A 346 5.96 0.76 -13.62
N GLU A 347 5.47 0.55 -12.40
CA GLU A 347 4.09 0.29 -12.05
C GLU A 347 3.70 1.18 -10.86
N ARG A 348 3.85 0.70 -9.63
CA ARG A 348 3.60 1.43 -8.37
C ARG A 348 2.21 2.05 -8.37
N CYS A 349 1.20 1.22 -8.68
CA CYS A 349 -0.20 1.62 -8.75
C CYS A 349 -0.97 1.17 -7.52
N GLY A 350 -2.02 1.91 -7.16
CA GLY A 350 -2.94 1.53 -6.09
C GLY A 350 -3.92 0.47 -6.56
N TRP A 351 -3.46 -0.78 -6.75
CA TRP A 351 -4.28 -1.89 -7.16
C TRP A 351 -5.33 -2.22 -6.09
N THR A 352 -6.59 -2.17 -6.50
CA THR A 352 -7.73 -2.30 -5.58
C THR A 352 -7.88 -3.72 -5.03
N GLY A 353 -7.60 -4.75 -5.84
CA GLY A 353 -7.67 -6.14 -5.39
C GLY A 353 -6.64 -6.49 -4.32
N ASP A 354 -5.43 -5.99 -4.47
CA ASP A 354 -4.33 -6.19 -3.53
C ASP A 354 -4.68 -5.69 -2.14
N ILE A 355 -5.14 -4.44 -2.06
CA ILE A 355 -5.52 -3.85 -0.77
C ILE A 355 -6.83 -4.44 -0.22
N ALA A 356 -7.75 -4.89 -1.07
CA ALA A 356 -8.97 -5.56 -0.63
C ALA A 356 -8.64 -6.86 0.14
N ALA A 357 -7.70 -7.66 -0.38
CA ALA A 357 -7.22 -8.87 0.30
C ALA A 357 -6.41 -8.56 1.56
N PHE A 358 -5.62 -7.49 1.56
CA PHE A 358 -4.61 -7.23 2.58
C PHE A 358 -5.05 -6.29 3.71
N ALA A 359 -6.10 -5.49 3.54
CA ALA A 359 -6.52 -4.48 4.51
C ALA A 359 -6.68 -5.01 5.95
N PRO A 360 -7.24 -6.21 6.21
CA PRO A 360 -7.30 -6.76 7.55
C PRO A 360 -5.91 -7.00 8.18
N THR A 361 -4.95 -7.47 7.41
CA THR A 361 -3.55 -7.67 7.85
C THR A 361 -2.87 -6.32 8.11
N ALA A 362 -3.06 -5.35 7.22
CA ALA A 362 -2.52 -4.00 7.41
C ALA A 362 -3.02 -3.37 8.70
N ALA A 363 -4.32 -3.49 8.98
CA ALA A 363 -4.98 -2.94 10.16
C ALA A 363 -4.52 -3.56 11.49
N PHE A 364 -4.01 -4.79 11.49
CA PHE A 364 -3.35 -5.36 12.66
C PHE A 364 -1.97 -4.77 12.92
N ASN A 365 -1.23 -4.48 11.87
CA ASN A 365 0.18 -4.08 11.97
C ASN A 365 0.37 -2.57 12.14
N MET A 366 -0.44 -1.75 11.46
CA MET A 366 -0.31 -0.29 11.47
C MET A 366 -1.69 0.39 11.58
N ASP A 367 -1.73 1.59 12.14
CA ASP A 367 -2.92 2.44 12.10
C ASP A 367 -3.09 3.03 10.69
N ILE A 368 -3.84 2.31 9.87
CA ILE A 368 -4.11 2.67 8.48
C ILE A 368 -5.30 3.62 8.32
N THR A 369 -5.95 4.04 9.40
CA THR A 369 -7.24 4.74 9.35
C THR A 369 -7.17 6.01 8.52
N THR A 370 -6.26 6.92 8.83
CA THR A 370 -6.12 8.20 8.12
C THR A 370 -5.62 8.00 6.69
N PHE A 371 -4.68 7.09 6.49
CA PHE A 371 -4.14 6.74 5.18
C PHE A 371 -5.25 6.20 4.25
N MET A 372 -6.05 5.24 4.72
CA MET A 372 -7.12 4.66 3.92
C MET A 372 -8.30 5.63 3.70
N LYS A 373 -8.63 6.49 4.66
CA LYS A 373 -9.66 7.53 4.45
C LYS A 373 -9.31 8.44 3.27
N LYS A 374 -8.04 8.83 3.13
CA LYS A 374 -7.56 9.61 1.99
C LYS A 374 -7.74 8.85 0.68
N TRP A 375 -7.27 7.61 0.61
CA TRP A 375 -7.34 6.78 -0.60
C TRP A 375 -8.78 6.42 -0.99
N LEU A 376 -9.63 6.05 -0.03
CA LEU A 376 -11.05 5.74 -0.25
C LEU A 376 -11.85 6.94 -0.77
N ALA A 377 -11.45 8.17 -0.41
CA ALA A 377 -12.06 9.36 -0.95
C ALA A 377 -11.78 9.49 -2.46
N ASP A 378 -10.56 9.16 -2.92
CA ASP A 378 -10.24 9.12 -4.34
C ASP A 378 -10.98 7.98 -5.05
N LEU A 379 -11.04 6.79 -4.44
CA LEU A 379 -11.76 5.64 -4.99
C LEU A 379 -13.25 5.97 -5.26
N ALA A 380 -13.91 6.59 -4.29
CA ALA A 380 -15.31 6.99 -4.43
C ALA A 380 -15.53 8.04 -5.54
N LEU A 381 -14.58 8.97 -5.73
CA LEU A 381 -14.63 9.95 -6.82
C LEU A 381 -14.48 9.28 -8.19
N VAL A 382 -13.48 8.43 -8.35
CA VAL A 382 -13.25 7.69 -9.60
C VAL A 382 -14.44 6.79 -9.92
N GLN A 383 -14.94 6.01 -8.94
CA GLN A 383 -16.12 5.16 -9.11
C GLN A 383 -17.34 5.95 -9.57
N LYS A 384 -17.59 7.13 -8.97
CA LYS A 384 -18.70 8.00 -9.35
C LYS A 384 -18.61 8.48 -10.79
N GLU A 385 -17.41 8.76 -11.28
CA GLU A 385 -17.17 9.28 -12.62
C GLU A 385 -17.22 8.18 -13.67
N VAL A 386 -16.60 7.02 -13.39
CA VAL A 386 -16.53 5.88 -14.32
C VAL A 386 -17.79 5.01 -14.26
N GLY A 387 -18.48 4.96 -13.13
CA GLY A 387 -19.66 4.13 -12.89
C GLY A 387 -19.36 2.72 -12.38
N VAL A 388 -18.08 2.37 -12.22
CA VAL A 388 -17.59 1.12 -11.64
C VAL A 388 -16.39 1.39 -10.75
N VAL A 389 -16.05 0.48 -9.85
CA VAL A 389 -14.78 0.51 -9.12
C VAL A 389 -13.68 0.00 -10.03
N PRO A 390 -12.65 0.81 -10.35
CA PRO A 390 -11.59 0.42 -11.27
C PRO A 390 -10.57 -0.50 -10.61
N TRP A 391 -9.72 -1.13 -11.42
CA TRP A 391 -8.61 -1.97 -10.94
C TRP A 391 -7.55 -1.19 -10.17
N ILE A 392 -7.34 0.09 -10.51
CA ILE A 392 -6.35 0.96 -9.87
C ILE A 392 -6.97 2.29 -9.43
N CYS A 393 -6.51 2.82 -8.30
CA CYS A 393 -6.87 4.14 -7.79
C CYS A 393 -5.64 4.81 -7.12
N PRO A 394 -5.29 6.06 -7.47
CA PRO A 394 -5.85 6.94 -8.51
C PRO A 394 -5.76 6.37 -9.93
N SER A 395 -6.51 6.98 -10.87
CA SER A 395 -6.81 6.42 -12.19
C SER A 395 -5.67 6.42 -13.20
N ASN A 396 -4.51 6.98 -12.88
CA ASN A 396 -3.45 7.29 -13.87
C ASN A 396 -3.97 8.11 -15.07
N ASN A 397 -5.01 8.92 -14.87
CA ASN A 397 -5.76 9.66 -15.87
C ASN A 397 -6.47 8.80 -16.95
N PHE A 398 -6.66 7.51 -16.73
CA PHE A 398 -7.42 6.64 -17.64
C PHE A 398 -8.89 7.05 -17.78
N ILE A 399 -9.40 7.86 -16.88
CA ILE A 399 -10.73 8.50 -17.01
C ILE A 399 -10.82 9.30 -18.31
N ASN A 400 -9.78 10.08 -18.64
CA ASN A 400 -9.76 10.98 -19.80
C ASN A 400 -8.98 10.42 -20.99
N ASP A 401 -8.03 9.50 -20.78
CA ASP A 401 -7.20 8.90 -21.84
C ASP A 401 -7.35 7.37 -21.85
N ARG A 402 -8.25 6.89 -22.69
CA ARG A 402 -8.55 5.47 -22.90
C ARG A 402 -7.67 4.81 -23.97
N THR A 403 -6.66 5.50 -24.50
CA THR A 403 -5.93 5.04 -25.69
C THR A 403 -4.54 4.50 -25.41
N SER A 404 -4.01 4.71 -24.22
CA SER A 404 -2.59 4.47 -23.93
C SER A 404 -2.18 3.00 -23.94
N ASN A 405 -3.03 2.10 -23.42
CA ASN A 405 -2.75 0.66 -23.35
C ASN A 405 -4.02 -0.15 -23.05
N PHE A 406 -3.87 -1.46 -22.87
CA PHE A 406 -4.95 -2.38 -22.55
C PHE A 406 -5.76 -1.96 -21.29
N TRP A 407 -5.09 -1.57 -20.22
CA TRP A 407 -5.72 -1.20 -18.95
C TRP A 407 -6.54 0.10 -19.10
N ALA A 408 -6.01 1.07 -19.84
CA ALA A 408 -6.74 2.30 -20.15
C ALA A 408 -7.99 2.03 -21.01
N GLN A 409 -7.87 1.18 -22.01
CA GLN A 409 -9.00 0.84 -22.91
C GLN A 409 -10.13 0.14 -22.15
N ASN A 410 -9.80 -0.64 -21.13
CA ASN A 410 -10.74 -1.42 -20.32
C ASN A 410 -10.98 -0.82 -18.92
N PHE A 411 -10.67 0.44 -18.69
CA PHE A 411 -10.72 1.05 -17.35
C PHE A 411 -12.14 1.12 -16.75
N ASP A 412 -13.18 0.97 -17.55
CA ASP A 412 -14.58 0.84 -17.13
C ASP A 412 -15.04 -0.61 -16.95
N GLN A 413 -14.14 -1.58 -17.09
CA GLN A 413 -14.37 -2.93 -16.63
C GLN A 413 -14.20 -3.00 -15.11
N CYS A 414 -14.83 -4.00 -14.51
CA CYS A 414 -14.73 -4.23 -13.07
C CYS A 414 -14.61 -5.73 -12.79
N ASP A 415 -14.05 -6.06 -11.64
CA ASP A 415 -13.64 -7.39 -11.27
C ASP A 415 -13.96 -7.68 -9.80
N ALA A 416 -14.28 -8.92 -9.48
CA ALA A 416 -14.43 -9.36 -8.10
C ALA A 416 -13.08 -9.31 -7.37
N LEU A 417 -13.11 -9.07 -6.08
CA LEU A 417 -12.05 -8.67 -5.18
C LEU A 417 -11.55 -7.24 -5.45
N TRP A 418 -11.19 -6.89 -6.71
CA TRP A 418 -10.74 -5.53 -7.05
C TRP A 418 -11.84 -4.51 -6.80
N GLY A 419 -13.01 -4.72 -7.37
CA GLY A 419 -14.16 -3.84 -7.14
C GLY A 419 -14.67 -3.88 -5.71
N ASP A 420 -14.55 -5.03 -5.05
CA ASP A 420 -14.95 -5.21 -3.65
C ASP A 420 -14.09 -4.40 -2.67
N ALA A 421 -12.99 -3.79 -3.10
CA ALA A 421 -12.28 -2.80 -2.31
C ALA A 421 -13.20 -1.70 -1.77
N ALA A 422 -14.25 -1.33 -2.52
CA ALA A 422 -15.23 -0.35 -2.08
C ALA A 422 -16.04 -0.78 -0.85
N THR A 423 -16.15 -2.07 -0.58
CA THR A 423 -16.85 -2.63 0.60
C THR A 423 -15.88 -3.17 1.65
N LEU A 424 -14.88 -3.95 1.22
CA LEU A 424 -13.96 -4.65 2.11
C LEU A 424 -13.01 -3.71 2.86
N VAL A 425 -12.45 -2.71 2.18
CA VAL A 425 -11.47 -1.80 2.79
C VAL A 425 -12.11 -0.91 3.84
N PRO A 426 -13.21 -0.17 3.57
CA PRO A 426 -13.86 0.65 4.60
C PRO A 426 -14.40 -0.20 5.75
N TRP A 427 -14.84 -1.43 5.49
CA TRP A 427 -15.28 -2.37 6.52
C TRP A 427 -14.12 -2.77 7.44
N ALA A 428 -12.96 -3.16 6.89
CA ALA A 428 -11.77 -3.52 7.66
C ALA A 428 -11.28 -2.34 8.52
N VAL A 429 -11.23 -1.12 7.95
CA VAL A 429 -10.84 0.09 8.68
C VAL A 429 -11.81 0.41 9.81
N TYR A 430 -13.12 0.33 9.57
CA TYR A 430 -14.14 0.52 10.60
C TYR A 430 -14.02 -0.51 11.73
N GLN A 431 -13.87 -1.78 11.37
CA GLN A 431 -13.74 -2.84 12.37
C GLN A 431 -12.53 -2.59 13.28
N SER A 432 -11.38 -2.28 12.71
CA SER A 432 -10.15 -2.05 13.49
C SER A 432 -10.21 -0.79 14.35
N SER A 433 -10.65 0.33 13.77
CA SER A 433 -10.62 1.64 14.44
C SER A 433 -11.85 1.94 15.30
N GLY A 434 -13.01 1.37 14.96
CA GLY A 434 -14.32 1.77 15.51
C GLY A 434 -14.83 3.13 14.99
N ASP A 435 -14.12 3.76 14.02
CA ASP A 435 -14.50 5.06 13.46
C ASP A 435 -15.66 4.92 12.46
N ILE A 436 -16.86 5.16 12.93
CA ILE A 436 -18.09 5.09 12.13
C ILE A 436 -18.09 6.06 10.94
N SER A 437 -17.31 7.16 11.02
CA SER A 437 -17.26 8.16 9.95
C SER A 437 -16.70 7.58 8.64
N VAL A 438 -15.91 6.51 8.70
CA VAL A 438 -15.45 5.76 7.52
C VAL A 438 -16.64 5.18 6.75
N LEU A 439 -17.56 4.52 7.47
CA LEU A 439 -18.76 3.96 6.86
C LEU A 439 -19.69 5.06 6.35
N GLU A 440 -19.88 6.14 7.12
CA GLU A 440 -20.71 7.29 6.70
C GLU A 440 -20.22 7.90 5.39
N GLN A 441 -18.91 8.10 5.26
CA GLN A 441 -18.27 8.68 4.08
C GLN A 441 -18.33 7.74 2.86
N GLN A 442 -18.19 6.43 3.09
CA GLN A 442 -18.08 5.44 2.01
C GLN A 442 -19.42 4.76 1.64
N TYR A 443 -20.48 4.95 2.42
CA TYR A 443 -21.74 4.23 2.25
C TYR A 443 -22.29 4.27 0.83
N GLN A 444 -22.25 5.44 0.17
CA GLN A 444 -22.75 5.57 -1.20
C GLN A 444 -21.90 4.81 -2.22
N SER A 445 -20.58 4.79 -2.04
CA SER A 445 -19.64 4.02 -2.85
C SER A 445 -19.86 2.51 -2.66
N MET A 446 -19.98 2.04 -1.41
CA MET A 446 -20.27 0.65 -1.05
C MET A 446 -21.59 0.17 -1.69
N LYS A 447 -22.63 0.97 -1.55
CA LYS A 447 -23.95 0.69 -2.14
C LYS A 447 -23.90 0.64 -3.66
N ALA A 448 -23.25 1.64 -4.29
CA ALA A 448 -23.12 1.72 -5.73
C ALA A 448 -22.36 0.52 -6.32
N TRP A 449 -21.37 0.00 -5.58
CA TRP A 449 -20.66 -1.21 -5.98
C TRP A 449 -21.60 -2.43 -6.03
N VAL A 450 -22.34 -2.72 -4.96
CA VAL A 450 -23.29 -3.86 -4.94
C VAL A 450 -24.38 -3.73 -5.99
N GLU A 451 -24.85 -2.51 -6.28
CA GLU A 451 -25.82 -2.29 -7.38
C GLU A 451 -25.15 -2.54 -8.76
N THR A 452 -23.86 -2.29 -8.89
CA THR A 452 -23.10 -2.64 -10.09
C THR A 452 -22.98 -4.15 -10.26
N GLU A 453 -22.58 -4.89 -9.24
CA GLU A 453 -22.55 -6.36 -9.24
C GLU A 453 -23.90 -6.97 -9.61
N LYS A 454 -24.97 -6.45 -8.97
CA LYS A 454 -26.35 -6.87 -9.27
C LYS A 454 -26.72 -6.64 -10.74
N ARG A 455 -26.41 -5.47 -11.27
CA ARG A 455 -26.67 -5.14 -12.69
C ARG A 455 -25.90 -6.07 -13.63
N LEU A 456 -24.63 -6.37 -13.32
CA LEU A 456 -23.78 -7.27 -14.12
C LEU A 456 -24.24 -8.73 -14.03
N ALA A 457 -24.67 -9.17 -12.85
CA ALA A 457 -25.22 -10.50 -12.63
C ALA A 457 -26.61 -10.71 -13.29
N ASP A 458 -27.34 -9.62 -13.54
CA ASP A 458 -28.64 -9.66 -14.24
C ASP A 458 -28.50 -9.61 -15.79
N ILE A 459 -27.29 -9.43 -16.34
CA ILE A 459 -27.05 -9.51 -17.78
C ILE A 459 -27.12 -10.97 -18.23
N ALA A 460 -28.14 -11.27 -19.04
CA ALA A 460 -28.33 -12.63 -19.57
C ALA A 460 -27.28 -12.94 -20.65
N GLU A 461 -26.28 -13.70 -20.31
CA GLU A 461 -25.34 -14.30 -21.25
C GLU A 461 -25.49 -15.83 -21.21
N ASN A 462 -25.70 -16.44 -22.38
CA ASN A 462 -25.70 -17.89 -22.57
C ASN A 462 -26.54 -18.67 -21.53
N ASP A 463 -27.80 -18.28 -21.32
CA ASP A 463 -28.70 -18.90 -20.35
C ASP A 463 -28.23 -18.88 -18.88
N SER A 464 -27.39 -17.89 -18.50
CA SER A 464 -26.93 -17.74 -17.12
C SER A 464 -28.12 -17.51 -16.18
N PRO A 465 -28.20 -18.23 -15.05
CA PRO A 465 -29.20 -17.94 -14.03
C PRO A 465 -29.03 -16.52 -13.49
N ARG A 466 -30.17 -15.89 -13.13
CA ARG A 466 -30.18 -14.59 -12.44
C ARG A 466 -29.33 -14.66 -11.17
N TYR A 467 -28.69 -13.55 -10.82
CA TYR A 467 -27.81 -13.40 -9.65
C TYR A 467 -26.46 -14.15 -9.73
N ILE A 468 -26.13 -14.77 -10.86
CA ILE A 468 -24.81 -15.35 -11.12
C ILE A 468 -24.00 -14.39 -11.98
N TRP A 469 -22.94 -13.84 -11.42
CA TRP A 469 -22.12 -12.88 -12.15
C TRP A 469 -21.08 -13.59 -13.03
N LYS A 470 -21.30 -13.56 -14.33
CA LYS A 470 -20.39 -14.10 -15.37
C LYS A 470 -19.92 -13.05 -16.35
N HIS A 471 -20.60 -11.88 -16.34
CA HIS A 471 -20.39 -10.85 -17.34
C HIS A 471 -19.11 -10.07 -17.09
N GLY A 472 -18.45 -9.69 -18.18
CA GLY A 472 -17.26 -8.84 -18.18
C GLY A 472 -15.97 -9.65 -18.12
N MET A 473 -14.86 -8.94 -18.33
CA MET A 473 -13.54 -9.47 -18.11
C MET A 473 -13.25 -9.50 -16.63
N GLN A 474 -12.75 -10.61 -16.14
CA GLN A 474 -12.36 -10.79 -14.73
C GLN A 474 -10.99 -11.43 -14.65
N LEU A 475 -10.18 -10.99 -13.67
CA LEU A 475 -8.86 -11.55 -13.40
C LEU A 475 -8.96 -12.91 -12.66
N GLY A 476 -10.11 -13.21 -12.06
CA GLY A 476 -10.37 -14.46 -11.35
C GLY A 476 -9.43 -14.66 -10.17
N ASP A 477 -8.98 -15.91 -9.96
CA ASP A 477 -8.04 -16.22 -8.88
C ASP A 477 -6.59 -15.95 -9.32
N TRP A 478 -6.27 -14.65 -9.45
CA TRP A 478 -5.03 -14.12 -9.99
C TRP A 478 -3.80 -14.78 -9.38
N LEU A 479 -2.87 -15.23 -10.25
CA LEU A 479 -1.63 -15.92 -9.89
C LEU A 479 -1.81 -17.23 -9.10
N ALA A 480 -2.95 -17.90 -9.23
CA ALA A 480 -3.12 -19.24 -8.70
C ALA A 480 -2.08 -20.22 -9.32
N PRO A 481 -1.41 -21.05 -8.50
CA PRO A 481 -0.31 -21.90 -8.97
C PRO A 481 -0.75 -22.93 -10.03
N GLY A 482 0.08 -23.09 -11.07
CA GLY A 482 -0.14 -24.06 -12.13
C GLY A 482 -1.29 -23.74 -13.08
N LYS A 483 -1.73 -22.46 -13.11
CA LYS A 483 -2.77 -21.95 -14.00
C LYS A 483 -2.23 -20.80 -14.83
N ASP A 484 -2.71 -20.66 -16.06
CA ASP A 484 -2.47 -19.53 -16.92
C ASP A 484 -3.58 -18.46 -16.79
N MET A 485 -3.48 -17.37 -17.55
CA MET A 485 -4.46 -16.27 -17.49
C MET A 485 -5.88 -16.73 -17.90
N ASN A 486 -6.02 -17.65 -18.85
CA ASN A 486 -7.32 -18.15 -19.27
C ASN A 486 -7.96 -18.98 -18.16
N ASP A 487 -7.17 -19.83 -17.48
CA ASP A 487 -7.63 -20.62 -16.35
C ASP A 487 -8.11 -19.74 -15.18
N TRP A 488 -7.44 -18.60 -14.92
CA TRP A 488 -7.86 -17.66 -13.88
C TRP A 488 -9.21 -17.04 -14.22
N THR A 489 -9.39 -16.60 -15.46
CA THR A 489 -10.65 -15.99 -15.93
C THR A 489 -11.79 -17.00 -15.97
N ASP A 490 -11.53 -18.25 -16.33
CA ASP A 490 -12.55 -19.32 -16.38
C ASP A 490 -13.16 -19.62 -15.00
N CYS A 491 -12.39 -19.44 -13.91
CA CYS A 491 -12.90 -19.64 -12.55
C CYS A 491 -13.64 -18.42 -11.98
N ALA A 492 -13.66 -17.30 -12.67
CA ALA A 492 -14.21 -16.05 -12.15
C ALA A 492 -15.69 -16.10 -11.80
N LYS A 493 -16.52 -16.86 -12.54
CA LYS A 493 -17.97 -16.98 -12.26
C LYS A 493 -18.30 -17.45 -10.84
N TRP A 494 -17.44 -18.30 -10.25
CA TRP A 494 -17.61 -18.75 -8.86
C TRP A 494 -17.15 -17.68 -7.89
N THR A 495 -15.96 -17.13 -8.09
CA THR A 495 -15.36 -16.14 -7.20
C THR A 495 -16.14 -14.84 -7.20
N SER A 496 -16.56 -14.35 -8.39
CA SER A 496 -17.34 -13.12 -8.51
C SER A 496 -18.72 -13.23 -7.84
N THR A 497 -19.41 -14.37 -7.98
CA THR A 497 -20.69 -14.57 -7.32
C THR A 497 -20.51 -14.67 -5.79
N ALA A 498 -19.41 -15.27 -5.32
CA ALA A 498 -19.09 -15.36 -3.90
C ALA A 498 -18.84 -13.95 -3.28
N TYR A 499 -18.04 -13.12 -3.94
CA TYR A 499 -17.78 -11.74 -3.48
C TYR A 499 -19.01 -10.86 -3.58
N TYR A 500 -19.82 -10.99 -4.62
CA TYR A 500 -21.12 -10.31 -4.72
C TYR A 500 -22.01 -10.60 -3.50
N ALA A 501 -22.15 -11.86 -3.08
CA ALA A 501 -22.86 -12.20 -1.87
C ALA A 501 -22.23 -11.53 -0.64
N HIS A 502 -20.91 -11.60 -0.51
CA HIS A 502 -20.20 -11.06 0.65
C HIS A 502 -20.31 -9.53 0.72
N SER A 503 -20.13 -8.82 -0.39
CA SER A 503 -20.32 -7.37 -0.46
C SER A 503 -21.75 -6.95 -0.11
N ALA A 504 -22.77 -7.68 -0.59
CA ALA A 504 -24.17 -7.43 -0.20
C ALA A 504 -24.35 -7.59 1.31
N GLN A 505 -23.77 -8.62 1.94
CA GLN A 505 -23.80 -8.81 3.38
C GLN A 505 -23.14 -7.65 4.16
N ILE A 506 -21.97 -7.17 3.69
CA ILE A 506 -21.27 -6.04 4.30
C ILE A 506 -22.10 -4.77 4.20
N VAL A 507 -22.73 -4.49 3.05
CA VAL A 507 -23.59 -3.30 2.87
C VAL A 507 -24.82 -3.39 3.77
N SER A 508 -25.43 -4.58 3.92
CA SER A 508 -26.53 -4.79 4.87
C SER A 508 -26.13 -4.44 6.31
N LYS A 509 -24.99 -5.00 6.78
CA LYS A 509 -24.44 -4.70 8.12
C LYS A 509 -24.11 -3.22 8.29
N THR A 510 -23.51 -2.59 7.28
CA THR A 510 -23.19 -1.16 7.29
C THR A 510 -24.46 -0.31 7.37
N ALA A 511 -25.49 -0.63 6.58
CA ALA A 511 -26.78 0.05 6.60
C ALA A 511 -27.43 -0.04 7.99
N ALA A 512 -27.40 -1.21 8.62
CA ALA A 512 -27.92 -1.41 9.96
C ALA A 512 -27.19 -0.53 11.00
N ILE A 513 -25.86 -0.47 10.95
CA ILE A 513 -25.02 0.39 11.82
C ILE A 513 -25.39 1.87 11.62
N LEU A 514 -25.60 2.30 10.38
CA LEU A 514 -25.95 3.67 10.04
C LEU A 514 -27.46 3.99 10.22
N GLY A 515 -28.27 3.07 10.77
CA GLY A 515 -29.68 3.25 10.99
C GLY A 515 -30.55 3.27 9.73
N LYS A 516 -30.04 2.79 8.60
CA LYS A 516 -30.73 2.71 7.29
C LYS A 516 -31.49 1.38 7.18
N THR A 517 -32.55 1.23 7.95
CA THR A 517 -33.24 -0.07 8.14
C THR A 517 -33.82 -0.68 6.86
N GLU A 518 -34.29 0.14 5.92
CA GLU A 518 -34.82 -0.33 4.63
C GLU A 518 -33.71 -0.90 3.75
N ASP A 519 -32.60 -0.19 3.63
CA ASP A 519 -31.41 -0.66 2.92
C ASP A 519 -30.84 -1.94 3.58
N ALA A 520 -30.78 -1.97 4.92
CA ALA A 520 -30.32 -3.16 5.65
C ALA A 520 -31.12 -4.40 5.29
N ALA A 521 -32.45 -4.31 5.31
CA ALA A 521 -33.33 -5.42 4.93
C ALA A 521 -33.22 -5.78 3.43
N THR A 522 -33.04 -4.79 2.57
CA THR A 522 -32.91 -4.99 1.11
C THR A 522 -31.65 -5.78 0.77
N TYR A 523 -30.50 -5.38 1.34
CA TYR A 523 -29.21 -6.04 1.05
C TYR A 523 -29.05 -7.35 1.80
N ASP A 524 -29.70 -7.54 2.95
CA ASP A 524 -29.80 -8.86 3.59
C ASP A 524 -30.57 -9.86 2.72
N ALA A 525 -31.74 -9.45 2.20
CA ALA A 525 -32.50 -10.27 1.28
C ALA A 525 -31.72 -10.57 -0.02
N LEU A 526 -30.96 -9.59 -0.52
CA LEU A 526 -30.11 -9.78 -1.70
C LEU A 526 -28.99 -10.81 -1.41
N PHE A 527 -28.30 -10.70 -0.28
CA PHE A 527 -27.31 -11.69 0.15
C PHE A 527 -27.88 -13.11 0.12
N HIS A 528 -29.00 -13.34 0.77
CA HIS A 528 -29.65 -14.66 0.79
C HIS A 528 -30.08 -15.14 -0.60
N THR A 529 -30.52 -14.22 -1.47
CA THR A 529 -30.90 -14.54 -2.85
C THR A 529 -29.70 -14.97 -3.68
N VAL A 530 -28.57 -14.27 -3.57
CA VAL A 530 -27.33 -14.62 -4.26
C VAL A 530 -26.77 -15.95 -3.75
N CYS A 531 -26.79 -16.18 -2.43
CA CYS A 531 -26.41 -17.47 -1.85
C CYS A 531 -27.27 -18.62 -2.36
N GLN A 532 -28.60 -18.40 -2.51
CA GLN A 532 -29.47 -19.42 -3.09
C GLN A 532 -29.14 -19.69 -4.56
N ALA A 533 -28.94 -18.62 -5.37
CA ALA A 533 -28.56 -18.77 -6.77
C ALA A 533 -27.22 -19.50 -6.93
N PHE A 534 -26.25 -19.20 -6.06
CA PHE A 534 -24.96 -19.90 -6.03
C PHE A 534 -25.16 -21.41 -5.78
N ARG A 535 -25.96 -21.77 -4.77
CA ARG A 535 -26.27 -23.18 -4.46
C ARG A 535 -26.98 -23.88 -5.61
N ASP A 536 -28.02 -23.26 -6.16
CA ASP A 536 -28.81 -23.84 -7.24
C ASP A 536 -28.00 -24.05 -8.53
N THR A 537 -26.92 -23.27 -8.72
CA THR A 537 -26.10 -23.32 -9.94
C THR A 537 -24.85 -24.18 -9.80
N PHE A 538 -24.19 -24.13 -8.65
CA PHE A 538 -22.84 -24.70 -8.49
C PHE A 538 -22.74 -25.82 -7.46
N VAL A 539 -23.78 -26.03 -6.61
CA VAL A 539 -23.66 -26.93 -5.47
C VAL A 539 -24.66 -28.08 -5.60
N GLU A 540 -24.15 -29.29 -5.56
CA GLU A 540 -24.98 -30.50 -5.50
C GLU A 540 -25.68 -30.63 -4.15
N PRO A 541 -26.79 -31.42 -4.05
CA PRO A 541 -27.54 -31.52 -2.80
C PRO A 541 -26.71 -31.96 -1.59
N ASP A 542 -25.66 -32.75 -1.78
CA ASP A 542 -24.78 -33.18 -0.70
C ASP A 542 -23.68 -32.15 -0.32
N GLY A 543 -23.57 -31.06 -1.06
CA GLY A 543 -22.60 -29.97 -0.82
C GLY A 543 -21.32 -30.05 -1.68
N HIS A 544 -21.25 -30.95 -2.66
CA HIS A 544 -20.19 -30.93 -3.65
C HIS A 544 -20.32 -29.67 -4.54
N ILE A 545 -19.24 -28.92 -4.72
CA ILE A 545 -19.20 -27.77 -5.64
C ILE A 545 -18.66 -28.27 -6.97
N THR A 546 -19.49 -28.19 -8.03
CA THR A 546 -19.13 -28.65 -9.38
C THR A 546 -17.93 -27.85 -9.91
N ASP A 547 -16.92 -28.56 -10.41
CA ASP A 547 -15.63 -27.99 -10.85
C ASP A 547 -14.95 -27.13 -9.75
N GLY A 548 -15.16 -27.51 -8.48
CA GLY A 548 -14.62 -26.80 -7.34
C GLY A 548 -13.09 -26.85 -7.27
N PHE A 549 -12.51 -25.82 -6.67
CA PHE A 549 -11.06 -25.65 -6.45
C PHE A 549 -10.83 -24.96 -5.09
N GLN A 550 -9.58 -24.97 -4.58
CA GLN A 550 -9.28 -24.51 -3.21
C GLN A 550 -9.94 -23.18 -2.86
N SER A 551 -9.80 -22.17 -3.73
CA SER A 551 -10.30 -20.83 -3.45
C SER A 551 -11.82 -20.79 -3.28
N ILE A 552 -12.57 -21.47 -4.17
CA ILE A 552 -14.04 -21.42 -4.07
C ILE A 552 -14.55 -22.23 -2.87
N TYR A 553 -13.91 -23.34 -2.49
CA TYR A 553 -14.26 -24.03 -1.26
C TYR A 553 -14.01 -23.13 -0.04
N ALA A 554 -12.86 -22.43 0.00
CA ALA A 554 -12.54 -21.50 1.06
C ALA A 554 -13.56 -20.35 1.15
N LEU A 555 -13.88 -19.70 0.03
CA LEU A 555 -14.86 -18.62 -0.03
C LEU A 555 -16.26 -19.11 0.35
N ALA A 556 -16.70 -20.27 -0.15
CA ALA A 556 -18.03 -20.80 0.14
C ALA A 556 -18.23 -21.11 1.63
N LEU A 557 -17.18 -21.59 2.30
CA LEU A 557 -17.18 -21.83 3.75
C LEU A 557 -17.12 -20.51 4.55
N ARG A 558 -16.37 -19.51 4.09
CA ARG A 558 -16.15 -18.26 4.81
C ARG A 558 -17.29 -17.25 4.66
N PHE A 559 -17.91 -17.20 3.49
CA PHE A 559 -18.94 -16.22 3.16
C PHE A 559 -20.37 -16.76 3.34
N ASP A 560 -20.52 -17.90 4.06
CA ASP A 560 -21.81 -18.52 4.38
C ASP A 560 -22.67 -18.84 3.14
N LEU A 561 -22.03 -19.23 2.01
CA LEU A 561 -22.75 -19.55 0.78
C LEU A 561 -23.50 -20.89 0.87
N LEU A 562 -23.03 -21.82 1.74
CA LEU A 562 -23.51 -23.17 1.88
C LEU A 562 -24.50 -23.32 3.04
N LEU A 563 -25.44 -24.25 2.89
CA LEU A 563 -26.28 -24.68 3.99
C LEU A 563 -25.44 -25.49 5.02
N PRO A 564 -25.85 -25.51 6.30
CA PRO A 564 -25.11 -26.23 7.33
C PRO A 564 -24.83 -27.71 6.98
N GLU A 565 -25.79 -28.39 6.34
CA GLU A 565 -25.67 -29.78 5.90
C GLU A 565 -24.75 -29.99 4.69
N GLN A 566 -24.47 -28.95 3.91
CA GLN A 566 -23.57 -28.99 2.75
C GLN A 566 -22.10 -28.78 3.11
N ARG A 567 -21.84 -28.01 4.19
CA ARG A 567 -20.48 -27.64 4.64
C ARG A 567 -19.54 -28.84 4.84
N PRO A 568 -19.98 -29.98 5.46
CA PRO A 568 -19.09 -31.13 5.66
C PRO A 568 -18.59 -31.79 4.36
N ARG A 569 -19.35 -31.71 3.28
CA ARG A 569 -18.92 -32.21 1.98
C ARG A 569 -17.93 -31.28 1.31
N ALA A 570 -18.22 -30.00 1.25
CA ALA A 570 -17.33 -28.98 0.71
C ALA A 570 -15.97 -28.99 1.44
N LEU A 571 -15.99 -29.13 2.77
CA LEU A 571 -14.77 -29.26 3.57
C LEU A 571 -13.95 -30.51 3.22
N ARG A 572 -14.59 -31.66 3.02
CA ARG A 572 -13.89 -32.88 2.57
C ARG A 572 -13.23 -32.67 1.22
N ASP A 573 -13.96 -32.08 0.27
CA ASP A 573 -13.46 -31.85 -1.08
C ASP A 573 -12.28 -30.86 -1.06
N LEU A 574 -12.32 -29.82 -0.21
CA LEU A 574 -11.19 -28.92 0.03
C LEU A 574 -9.96 -29.65 0.57
N LEU A 575 -10.15 -30.51 1.58
CA LEU A 575 -9.06 -31.28 2.17
C LEU A 575 -8.48 -32.30 1.18
N ASP A 576 -9.31 -32.90 0.34
CA ASP A 576 -8.87 -33.83 -0.68
C ASP A 576 -8.09 -33.12 -1.80
N ASP A 577 -8.49 -31.92 -2.22
CA ASP A 577 -7.71 -31.10 -3.14
C ASP A 577 -6.35 -30.71 -2.55
N ILE A 578 -6.30 -30.27 -1.28
CA ILE A 578 -5.04 -29.96 -0.58
C ILE A 578 -4.11 -31.17 -0.55
N ARG A 579 -4.62 -32.37 -0.21
CA ARG A 579 -3.83 -33.60 -0.17
C ARG A 579 -3.34 -34.03 -1.55
N THR A 580 -4.19 -33.91 -2.57
CA THR A 580 -3.84 -34.24 -3.95
C THR A 580 -2.69 -33.37 -4.46
N ARG A 581 -2.60 -32.15 -3.99
CA ARG A 581 -1.48 -31.22 -4.26
C ARG A 581 -0.28 -31.44 -3.31
N GLY A 582 -0.24 -32.49 -2.52
CA GLY A 582 0.85 -32.76 -1.57
C GLY A 582 0.93 -31.74 -0.43
N ASN A 583 -0.20 -31.27 0.07
CA ASN A 583 -0.34 -30.21 1.09
C ASN A 583 0.26 -28.87 0.63
N HIS A 584 -0.02 -28.47 -0.60
CA HIS A 584 0.39 -27.16 -1.13
C HIS A 584 -0.81 -26.26 -1.41
N LEU A 585 -0.50 -24.97 -1.52
CA LEU A 585 -1.47 -23.95 -1.92
C LEU A 585 -1.87 -24.13 -3.39
N GLY A 586 -3.15 -23.98 -3.66
CA GLY A 586 -3.72 -23.92 -5.00
C GLY A 586 -4.44 -22.59 -5.25
N THR A 587 -4.22 -21.61 -4.37
CA THR A 587 -4.91 -20.33 -4.37
C THR A 587 -4.06 -19.20 -4.93
N GLY A 588 -4.71 -18.27 -5.66
CA GLY A 588 -4.19 -16.97 -6.02
C GLY A 588 -4.60 -15.90 -4.99
N PHE A 589 -4.65 -14.63 -5.40
CA PHE A 589 -4.97 -13.50 -4.51
C PHE A 589 -6.35 -13.63 -3.88
N VAL A 590 -7.34 -14.14 -4.63
CA VAL A 590 -8.75 -14.23 -4.23
C VAL A 590 -8.98 -15.22 -3.09
N GLY A 591 -8.34 -16.37 -3.15
CA GLY A 591 -8.56 -17.46 -2.18
C GLY A 591 -7.60 -17.45 -1.00
N THR A 592 -6.39 -16.92 -1.17
CA THR A 592 -5.30 -17.05 -0.18
C THR A 592 -5.64 -16.41 1.16
N ALA A 593 -6.31 -15.26 1.16
CA ALA A 593 -6.70 -14.54 2.39
C ALA A 593 -7.65 -15.36 3.27
N GLU A 594 -8.49 -16.22 2.69
CA GLU A 594 -9.57 -16.91 3.39
C GLU A 594 -9.29 -18.37 3.70
N LEU A 595 -8.31 -19.00 3.02
CA LEU A 595 -8.10 -20.46 3.06
C LEU A 595 -7.83 -21.01 4.48
N LEU A 596 -6.84 -20.46 5.18
CA LEU A 596 -6.48 -20.96 6.51
C LEU A 596 -7.58 -20.66 7.56
N ALA A 597 -8.30 -19.54 7.38
CA ALA A 597 -9.42 -19.19 8.23
C ALA A 597 -10.60 -20.16 7.99
N ALA A 598 -10.89 -20.52 6.74
CA ALA A 598 -11.92 -21.51 6.41
C ALA A 598 -11.65 -22.86 7.07
N LEU A 599 -10.42 -23.36 6.98
CA LEU A 599 -10.03 -24.61 7.65
C LEU A 599 -10.18 -24.50 9.18
N SER A 600 -9.70 -23.40 9.77
CA SER A 600 -9.74 -23.22 11.23
C SER A 600 -11.16 -23.12 11.77
N ASP A 601 -12.06 -22.42 11.06
CA ASP A 601 -13.46 -22.24 11.45
C ASP A 601 -14.26 -23.55 11.36
N GLU A 602 -13.86 -24.45 10.47
CA GLU A 602 -14.40 -25.82 10.35
C GLU A 602 -13.69 -26.82 11.27
N GLY A 603 -12.90 -26.35 12.25
CA GLY A 603 -12.20 -27.21 13.23
C GLY A 603 -10.97 -27.95 12.67
N LYS A 604 -10.47 -27.57 11.48
CA LYS A 604 -9.30 -28.13 10.83
C LYS A 604 -8.04 -27.31 11.08
N VAL A 605 -7.79 -27.04 12.38
CA VAL A 605 -6.66 -26.21 12.82
C VAL A 605 -5.32 -26.84 12.42
N GLN A 606 -5.16 -28.16 12.60
CA GLN A 606 -3.90 -28.83 12.29
C GLN A 606 -3.60 -28.81 10.77
N GLU A 607 -4.60 -29.03 9.95
CA GLU A 607 -4.46 -28.95 8.49
C GLU A 607 -4.10 -27.51 8.03
N ALA A 608 -4.61 -26.47 8.71
CA ALA A 608 -4.21 -25.09 8.45
C ALA A 608 -2.74 -24.83 8.83
N TYR A 609 -2.28 -25.39 9.96
CA TYR A 609 -0.87 -25.33 10.35
C TYR A 609 0.02 -26.11 9.37
N ASP A 610 -0.40 -27.28 8.91
CA ASP A 610 0.37 -28.09 7.95
C ASP A 610 0.57 -27.35 6.62
N LEU A 611 -0.44 -26.60 6.16
CA LEU A 611 -0.29 -25.70 4.99
C LEU A 611 0.65 -24.52 5.27
N LEU A 612 0.52 -23.85 6.43
CA LEU A 612 1.40 -22.74 6.77
C LEU A 612 2.86 -23.18 6.87
N PHE A 613 3.11 -24.37 7.41
CA PHE A 613 4.45 -24.94 7.63
C PHE A 613 5.02 -25.67 6.41
N GLN A 614 4.25 -25.76 5.32
CA GLN A 614 4.79 -26.23 4.04
C GLN A 614 5.92 -25.30 3.59
N ASP A 615 7.07 -25.86 3.22
CA ASP A 615 8.28 -25.11 2.90
C ASP A 615 8.82 -25.31 1.47
N THR A 616 8.11 -26.11 0.69
CA THR A 616 8.35 -26.24 -0.76
C THR A 616 7.29 -25.45 -1.55
N CYS A 617 7.63 -25.00 -2.75
CA CYS A 617 6.76 -24.19 -3.62
C CYS A 617 5.55 -24.99 -4.13
N PRO A 618 4.35 -24.42 -4.13
CA PRO A 618 3.93 -23.12 -3.65
C PRO A 618 3.58 -23.09 -2.13
N SER A 619 4.21 -22.22 -1.37
CA SER A 619 3.93 -22.05 0.06
C SER A 619 4.46 -20.69 0.58
N TRP A 620 4.00 -20.25 1.76
CA TRP A 620 4.52 -19.03 2.41
C TRP A 620 5.96 -19.15 2.90
N LEU A 621 6.41 -20.36 3.27
CA LEU A 621 7.77 -20.56 3.79
C LEU A 621 8.81 -20.80 2.70
N TYR A 622 8.40 -21.13 1.47
CA TYR A 622 9.33 -21.26 0.36
C TYR A 622 10.13 -19.96 0.09
N PRO A 623 9.50 -18.77 -0.05
CA PRO A 623 10.25 -17.52 -0.12
C PRO A 623 11.18 -17.28 1.07
N VAL A 624 10.74 -17.61 2.28
CA VAL A 624 11.56 -17.49 3.50
C VAL A 624 12.81 -18.37 3.42
N GLN A 625 12.68 -19.60 2.95
CA GLN A 625 13.82 -20.50 2.73
C GLN A 625 14.78 -19.99 1.64
N CYS A 626 14.25 -19.34 0.63
CA CYS A 626 15.05 -18.65 -0.40
C CYS A 626 15.72 -17.37 0.11
N GLY A 627 15.55 -17.00 1.39
CA GLY A 627 16.16 -15.83 2.02
C GLY A 627 15.38 -14.52 1.79
N ALA A 628 14.11 -14.59 1.43
CA ALA A 628 13.25 -13.42 1.24
C ALA A 628 13.17 -12.57 2.51
N THR A 629 13.24 -11.26 2.33
CA THR A 629 13.08 -10.24 3.39
C THR A 629 11.83 -9.38 3.20
N SER A 630 11.01 -9.74 2.20
CA SER A 630 9.72 -9.16 1.82
C SER A 630 8.81 -10.25 1.26
N SER A 631 7.51 -9.99 1.15
CA SER A 631 6.57 -10.89 0.50
C SER A 631 6.69 -10.79 -1.01
N TRP A 632 6.59 -11.92 -1.72
CA TRP A 632 6.70 -11.96 -3.18
C TRP A 632 5.34 -11.89 -3.86
N GLU A 633 5.31 -11.43 -5.11
CA GLU A 633 4.12 -11.38 -5.97
C GLU A 633 3.66 -12.79 -6.39
N ARG A 634 4.60 -13.70 -6.68
CA ARG A 634 4.35 -15.08 -7.08
C ARG A 634 4.99 -16.04 -6.10
N TRP A 635 4.37 -17.19 -5.91
CA TRP A 635 4.93 -18.28 -5.10
C TRP A 635 6.27 -18.77 -5.61
N ASP A 636 6.44 -18.76 -6.94
CA ASP A 636 7.56 -19.31 -7.71
C ASP A 636 8.44 -18.20 -8.34
N SER A 637 8.51 -17.01 -7.76
CA SER A 637 9.36 -15.92 -8.27
C SER A 637 10.82 -16.33 -8.44
N LEU A 638 11.35 -17.18 -7.54
CA LEU A 638 12.57 -17.97 -7.77
C LEU A 638 12.20 -19.43 -7.94
N LEU A 639 12.83 -20.09 -8.90
CA LEU A 639 12.74 -21.54 -9.09
C LEU A 639 13.63 -22.27 -8.07
N PRO A 640 13.44 -23.58 -7.84
CA PRO A 640 14.22 -24.34 -6.86
C PRO A 640 15.74 -24.36 -7.13
N ASP A 641 16.19 -24.10 -8.36
CA ASP A 641 17.59 -23.96 -8.72
C ASP A 641 18.17 -22.55 -8.45
N GLY A 642 17.36 -21.64 -7.90
CA GLY A 642 17.72 -20.25 -7.57
C GLY A 642 17.67 -19.30 -8.76
N THR A 643 17.19 -19.75 -9.92
CA THR A 643 16.97 -18.85 -11.06
C THR A 643 15.63 -18.12 -10.95
N ILE A 644 15.56 -16.92 -11.52
CA ILE A 644 14.32 -16.13 -11.57
C ILE A 644 13.37 -16.81 -12.56
N ASN A 645 12.11 -16.95 -12.15
CA ASN A 645 11.08 -17.50 -13.02
C ASN A 645 10.80 -16.52 -14.18
N GLN A 646 11.23 -16.90 -15.36
CA GLN A 646 11.01 -16.18 -16.63
C GLN A 646 10.12 -17.03 -17.55
N SER A 647 9.06 -17.65 -17.01
CA SER A 647 8.21 -18.56 -17.78
C SER A 647 7.69 -17.93 -19.08
N ASP A 648 7.83 -18.65 -20.17
CA ASP A 648 7.37 -18.23 -21.52
C ASP A 648 5.83 -18.12 -21.61
N ASP A 649 5.10 -18.67 -20.65
CA ASP A 649 3.63 -18.84 -20.67
C ASP A 649 2.87 -17.73 -19.90
N GLY A 650 3.56 -16.69 -19.41
CA GLY A 650 2.94 -15.58 -18.70
C GLY A 650 3.61 -14.25 -19.03
N PRO A 651 3.06 -13.14 -18.56
CA PRO A 651 3.78 -11.87 -18.67
C PRO A 651 5.15 -12.02 -18.00
N GLN A 652 6.22 -12.07 -18.78
CA GLN A 652 7.61 -12.23 -18.32
C GLN A 652 8.04 -11.19 -17.27
N ASP A 653 7.18 -10.18 -17.08
CA ASP A 653 7.40 -9.01 -16.27
C ASP A 653 6.69 -9.05 -14.91
N MET A 654 5.99 -10.18 -14.57
CA MET A 654 5.20 -10.34 -13.35
C MET A 654 6.04 -10.95 -12.23
N VAL A 655 7.22 -10.37 -11.97
CA VAL A 655 8.11 -10.82 -10.89
C VAL A 655 8.53 -9.62 -10.04
N SER A 656 7.77 -9.36 -8.98
CA SER A 656 8.16 -8.47 -7.91
C SER A 656 8.54 -9.28 -6.67
N PHE A 657 9.68 -8.96 -6.07
CA PHE A 657 10.10 -9.56 -4.81
C PHE A 657 9.62 -8.75 -3.61
N ASN A 658 8.82 -7.70 -3.83
CA ASN A 658 8.21 -6.89 -2.77
C ASN A 658 6.77 -6.51 -3.15
N HIS A 659 5.84 -7.39 -2.75
CA HIS A 659 4.42 -7.29 -3.06
C HIS A 659 3.60 -7.86 -1.90
N TYR A 660 2.61 -7.14 -1.38
CA TYR A 660 2.00 -7.50 -0.10
C TYR A 660 0.79 -8.45 -0.18
N ALA A 661 0.19 -8.70 -1.36
CA ALA A 661 -1.09 -9.40 -1.44
C ALA A 661 -1.10 -10.78 -0.73
N TYR A 662 -0.11 -11.64 -0.97
CA TYR A 662 0.01 -12.93 -0.27
C TYR A 662 0.36 -12.80 1.21
N GLY A 663 0.76 -11.63 1.67
CA GLY A 663 0.91 -11.29 3.08
C GLY A 663 -0.43 -11.22 3.84
N ALA A 664 -1.57 -11.36 3.16
CA ALA A 664 -2.90 -11.45 3.77
C ALA A 664 -3.01 -12.54 4.86
N VAL A 665 -2.17 -13.58 4.80
CA VAL A 665 -2.05 -14.60 5.85
C VAL A 665 -1.72 -14.03 7.23
N GLY A 666 -1.16 -12.82 7.31
CA GLY A 666 -0.89 -12.13 8.56
C GLY A 666 -2.13 -11.97 9.45
N ASN A 667 -3.30 -11.74 8.86
CA ASN A 667 -4.56 -11.73 9.60
C ASN A 667 -4.80 -13.06 10.36
N TRP A 668 -4.47 -14.21 9.74
CA TRP A 668 -4.60 -15.51 10.39
C TRP A 668 -3.58 -15.71 11.52
N LEU A 669 -2.36 -15.17 11.37
CA LEU A 669 -1.34 -15.22 12.44
C LEU A 669 -1.86 -14.54 13.71
N TYR A 670 -2.45 -13.35 13.59
CA TYR A 670 -3.01 -12.62 14.74
C TYR A 670 -4.29 -13.28 15.27
N THR A 671 -5.24 -13.63 14.39
CA THR A 671 -6.58 -14.02 14.81
C THR A 671 -6.67 -15.48 15.24
N ARG A 672 -5.82 -16.37 14.71
CA ARG A 672 -5.86 -17.79 15.03
C ARG A 672 -4.66 -18.23 15.85
N ILE A 673 -3.42 -18.03 15.38
CA ILE A 673 -2.25 -18.41 16.19
C ILE A 673 -2.20 -17.56 17.47
N GLY A 674 -2.28 -16.25 17.35
CA GLY A 674 -2.32 -15.33 18.49
C GLY A 674 -3.63 -15.34 19.25
N GLY A 675 -4.71 -15.77 18.60
CA GLY A 675 -6.03 -15.91 19.18
C GLY A 675 -6.83 -14.61 19.33
N LEU A 676 -6.29 -13.46 18.89
CA LEU A 676 -6.95 -12.16 19.05
C LEU A 676 -7.90 -11.89 17.89
N SER A 677 -9.20 -11.91 18.14
CA SER A 677 -10.22 -11.56 17.15
C SER A 677 -11.24 -10.56 17.67
N LEU A 678 -11.77 -9.78 16.75
CA LEU A 678 -12.74 -8.73 17.02
C LEU A 678 -14.13 -9.32 17.34
N VAL A 679 -14.86 -8.70 18.29
CA VAL A 679 -16.28 -8.94 18.54
C VAL A 679 -17.09 -7.64 18.30
N GLU A 680 -16.61 -6.52 18.85
CA GLU A 680 -17.19 -5.20 18.61
C GLU A 680 -16.12 -4.27 18.03
N PRO A 681 -16.47 -3.40 17.07
CA PRO A 681 -15.52 -2.51 16.39
C PRO A 681 -14.64 -1.71 17.35
N GLY A 682 -13.39 -1.46 16.94
CA GLY A 682 -12.39 -0.81 17.76
C GLY A 682 -11.94 -1.64 18.96
N TYR A 683 -12.21 -2.94 18.96
CA TYR A 683 -11.87 -3.85 20.08
C TYR A 683 -12.53 -3.48 21.42
N LYS A 684 -13.71 -2.86 21.37
CA LYS A 684 -14.51 -2.60 22.59
C LYS A 684 -14.82 -3.89 23.34
N THR A 685 -15.18 -4.92 22.58
CA THR A 685 -15.21 -6.32 22.98
C THR A 685 -14.38 -7.13 21.99
N PHE A 686 -13.51 -7.99 22.49
CA PHE A 686 -12.67 -8.86 21.67
C PHE A 686 -12.64 -10.28 22.21
N ARG A 687 -12.21 -11.21 21.38
CA ARG A 687 -12.05 -12.62 21.78
C ARG A 687 -10.58 -12.97 21.85
N LEU A 688 -10.22 -13.75 22.87
CA LEU A 688 -8.93 -14.42 22.98
C LEU A 688 -9.18 -15.92 22.95
N ALA A 689 -8.86 -16.56 21.83
CA ALA A 689 -9.08 -17.98 21.57
C ALA A 689 -7.98 -18.53 20.66
N PRO A 690 -6.76 -18.73 21.16
CA PRO A 690 -5.67 -19.24 20.35
C PRO A 690 -5.95 -20.64 19.83
N ALA A 691 -5.73 -20.84 18.54
CA ALA A 691 -5.76 -22.13 17.88
C ALA A 691 -4.35 -22.74 17.94
N ILE A 692 -4.15 -23.69 18.85
CA ILE A 692 -2.82 -24.25 19.15
C ILE A 692 -2.56 -25.47 18.29
N GLY A 693 -1.63 -25.36 17.32
CA GLY A 693 -1.14 -26.45 16.50
C GLY A 693 0.05 -27.18 17.12
N GLU A 694 0.41 -28.32 16.54
CA GLU A 694 1.52 -29.15 17.04
C GLU A 694 2.89 -28.48 16.89
N GLN A 695 3.07 -27.68 15.83
CA GLN A 695 4.36 -27.13 15.37
C GLN A 695 4.92 -26.03 16.29
N LEU A 696 4.07 -25.34 17.03
CA LEU A 696 4.51 -24.22 17.88
C LEU A 696 4.47 -24.61 19.36
N THR A 697 5.40 -24.05 20.15
CA THR A 697 5.42 -24.17 21.62
C THR A 697 4.89 -22.93 22.32
N PHE A 698 4.95 -21.77 21.68
CA PHE A 698 4.30 -20.55 22.13
C PHE A 698 3.97 -19.63 20.95
N ALA A 699 3.03 -18.72 21.16
CA ALA A 699 2.89 -17.50 20.37
C ALA A 699 2.42 -16.33 21.24
N GLU A 700 2.78 -15.14 20.82
CA GLU A 700 2.45 -13.88 21.47
C GLU A 700 2.02 -12.85 20.45
N VAL A 701 0.95 -12.12 20.76
CA VAL A 701 0.48 -10.98 19.98
C VAL A 701 0.28 -9.78 20.88
N SER A 702 0.53 -8.60 20.34
CA SER A 702 0.06 -7.35 20.89
C SER A 702 -0.66 -6.53 19.83
N HIS A 703 -1.65 -5.73 20.24
CA HIS A 703 -2.37 -4.83 19.36
C HIS A 703 -2.84 -3.60 20.14
N LYS A 704 -2.43 -2.41 19.69
CA LYS A 704 -2.88 -1.14 20.25
C LYS A 704 -4.21 -0.77 19.61
N CYS A 705 -5.27 -0.79 20.38
CA CYS A 705 -6.60 -0.33 20.00
C CYS A 705 -6.89 1.07 20.61
N PRO A 706 -8.03 1.71 20.31
CA PRO A 706 -8.38 3.02 20.86
C PRO A 706 -8.41 3.10 22.41
N TYR A 707 -8.50 1.96 23.09
CA TYR A 707 -8.62 1.87 24.54
C TYR A 707 -7.29 1.51 25.23
N GLY A 708 -6.26 1.14 24.49
CA GLY A 708 -4.97 0.70 25.02
C GLY A 708 -4.44 -0.53 24.30
N THR A 709 -3.38 -1.12 24.81
CA THR A 709 -2.73 -2.27 24.19
C THR A 709 -3.29 -3.58 24.73
N ILE A 710 -3.84 -4.41 23.84
CA ILE A 710 -4.21 -5.79 24.13
C ILE A 710 -2.97 -6.66 23.96
N THR A 711 -2.72 -7.57 24.89
CA THR A 711 -1.69 -8.61 24.71
C THR A 711 -2.29 -9.99 24.95
N CYS A 712 -1.78 -10.98 24.23
CA CYS A 712 -2.12 -12.38 24.43
C CYS A 712 -0.90 -13.25 24.13
N ARG A 713 -0.51 -14.09 25.09
CA ARG A 713 0.56 -15.10 24.95
C ARG A 713 0.06 -16.44 25.45
N TRP A 714 0.15 -17.44 24.63
CA TRP A 714 0.02 -18.83 25.07
C TRP A 714 1.36 -19.54 24.99
N GLU A 715 1.58 -20.50 25.87
CA GLU A 715 2.80 -21.30 25.93
C GLU A 715 2.49 -22.71 26.41
N LYS A 716 2.93 -23.73 25.64
CA LYS A 716 2.79 -25.12 26.04
C LYS A 716 3.57 -25.38 27.34
N ASP A 717 2.90 -25.98 28.32
CA ASP A 717 3.45 -26.30 29.62
C ASP A 717 2.97 -27.71 30.05
N ALA A 718 3.91 -28.64 30.09
CA ALA A 718 3.60 -30.02 30.51
C ALA A 718 3.16 -30.16 31.96
N LEU A 719 3.38 -29.12 32.76
CA LEU A 719 2.96 -29.10 34.21
C LEU A 719 1.59 -28.42 34.40
N ALA A 720 1.10 -27.69 33.38
CA ALA A 720 -0.22 -27.09 33.40
C ALA A 720 -1.30 -28.20 33.29
N GLU A 721 -2.41 -28.05 33.99
CA GLU A 721 -3.51 -29.02 34.02
C GLU A 721 -4.06 -29.30 32.60
N HIS A 722 -4.08 -28.28 31.73
CA HIS A 722 -4.62 -28.37 30.38
C HIS A 722 -3.54 -28.29 29.28
N GLY A 723 -2.26 -28.47 29.66
CA GLY A 723 -1.15 -28.58 28.71
C GLY A 723 -0.58 -27.26 28.17
N TYR A 724 -1.16 -26.12 28.56
CA TYR A 724 -0.62 -24.79 28.23
C TYR A 724 -1.07 -23.73 29.23
N THR A 725 -0.34 -22.63 29.25
CA THR A 725 -0.70 -21.40 29.99
C THR A 725 -1.11 -20.31 29.01
N LEU A 726 -2.07 -19.46 29.44
CA LEU A 726 -2.54 -18.30 28.71
C LEU A 726 -2.33 -17.04 29.55
N LYS A 727 -1.52 -16.09 29.06
CA LYS A 727 -1.28 -14.79 29.71
C LYS A 727 -1.85 -13.70 28.82
N PHE A 728 -2.62 -12.76 29.38
CA PHE A 728 -3.21 -11.69 28.58
C PHE A 728 -3.47 -10.44 29.40
N HIS A 729 -3.51 -9.31 28.69
CA HIS A 729 -3.91 -8.01 29.21
C HIS A 729 -5.18 -7.52 28.52
N VAL A 730 -6.12 -7.03 29.33
CA VAL A 730 -7.39 -6.41 28.88
C VAL A 730 -7.32 -4.92 29.23
N PRO A 731 -7.32 -4.01 28.23
CA PRO A 731 -7.29 -2.57 28.48
C PRO A 731 -8.52 -2.06 29.24
N GLU A 732 -8.39 -0.88 29.85
CA GLU A 732 -9.53 -0.21 30.51
C GLU A 732 -10.68 0.02 29.51
N GLN A 733 -11.92 -0.02 30.02
CA GLN A 733 -13.14 0.18 29.25
C GLN A 733 -13.39 -0.85 28.14
N THR A 734 -12.65 -1.96 28.10
CA THR A 734 -12.86 -3.07 27.16
C THR A 734 -13.25 -4.35 27.90
N ARG A 735 -13.67 -5.35 27.12
CA ARG A 735 -14.06 -6.67 27.60
C ARG A 735 -13.50 -7.76 26.70
N ALA A 736 -12.89 -8.79 27.29
CA ALA A 736 -12.40 -9.96 26.58
C ALA A 736 -13.30 -11.17 26.82
N ILE A 737 -13.66 -11.88 25.74
CA ILE A 737 -14.27 -13.20 25.79
C ILE A 737 -13.14 -14.21 25.56
N VAL A 738 -12.72 -14.90 26.62
CA VAL A 738 -11.53 -15.77 26.59
C VAL A 738 -11.94 -17.23 26.59
N THR A 739 -11.46 -17.98 25.59
CA THR A 739 -11.47 -19.44 25.66
C THR A 739 -10.33 -19.89 26.54
N CYS A 740 -10.65 -20.30 27.78
CA CYS A 740 -9.67 -20.70 28.78
C CYS A 740 -9.05 -22.06 28.46
N PRO A 741 -7.90 -22.44 29.08
CA PRO A 741 -7.27 -23.74 28.82
C PRO A 741 -8.19 -24.95 29.03
N ASP A 742 -9.17 -24.87 29.91
CA ASP A 742 -10.21 -25.89 30.14
C ASP A 742 -11.28 -25.96 29.06
N GLY A 743 -11.15 -25.13 27.97
CA GLY A 743 -12.10 -25.06 26.85
C GLY A 743 -13.36 -24.22 27.15
N ILE A 744 -13.53 -23.71 28.39
CA ILE A 744 -14.71 -22.94 28.76
C ILE A 744 -14.49 -21.46 28.43
N GLN A 745 -15.48 -20.83 27.83
CA GLN A 745 -15.46 -19.39 27.59
C GLN A 745 -15.85 -18.61 28.85
N ARG A 746 -15.04 -17.59 29.18
CA ARG A 746 -15.29 -16.68 30.30
C ARG A 746 -15.06 -15.23 29.86
N GLU A 747 -15.77 -14.31 30.49
CA GLU A 747 -15.59 -12.87 30.28
C GLU A 747 -14.60 -12.30 31.30
N TYR A 748 -13.72 -11.41 30.80
CA TYR A 748 -12.74 -10.67 31.61
C TYR A 748 -12.83 -9.19 31.30
N THR A 749 -12.75 -8.39 32.35
CA THR A 749 -12.65 -6.92 32.28
C THR A 749 -11.19 -6.49 32.41
N SER A 750 -10.93 -5.16 32.46
CA SER A 750 -9.58 -4.60 32.57
C SER A 750 -8.70 -5.29 33.63
N GLY A 751 -7.48 -5.63 33.23
CA GLY A 751 -6.47 -6.24 34.13
C GLY A 751 -5.54 -7.21 33.41
N ASP A 752 -4.59 -7.75 34.18
CA ASP A 752 -3.64 -8.77 33.78
C ASP A 752 -4.04 -10.13 34.32
N TYR A 753 -4.00 -11.14 33.46
CA TYR A 753 -4.48 -12.49 33.79
C TYR A 753 -3.49 -13.57 33.39
N VAL A 754 -3.42 -14.62 34.19
CA VAL A 754 -2.67 -15.84 33.88
C VAL A 754 -3.57 -17.03 34.19
N LEU A 755 -3.79 -17.88 33.19
CA LEU A 755 -4.62 -19.08 33.26
C LEU A 755 -3.77 -20.32 32.93
N SER A 756 -4.00 -21.44 33.56
CA SER A 756 -3.26 -22.69 33.32
C SER A 756 -4.20 -23.90 33.33
#